data_2e77f7548c362a1c2da8cc997e77d224
#
_entry.id   2e77f7548c362a1c2da8cc997e77d224
#
_cell.length_a   1.000
_cell.length_b   1.000
_cell.length_c   1.000
_cell.angle_alpha   90.00
_cell.angle_beta   90.00
_cell.angle_gamma   90.00
#
_symmetry.space_group_name_H-M   'P 1'
#
loop_
_entity.id
_entity.type
_entity.pdbx_description
1 polymer ?
#
loop_
_entity_poly.entity_id
_entity_poly.type
_entity_poly.pdbx_seq_one_letter_code
_entity_poly.pdbx_strand_id
1 'polypeptide(L)'
;MPLDRAKVDNSMLIQGWIEDCVVDFKRLYPNLPEKVIRQTLADVAASHGHDVRAVICNDYDDDLMLYCTLLSVYDWIQKKKPILGGNGTFFRDQDKASSPIANVILGRIAARKAFQKERDTWDQDSYEYAYFDMMQKEAKIKINSIYGSFGTTSFQLYNYYTAAATTGTAQSLISATAISFEAFLSDNAKFKSIDEFVTFFRNITNRDTYTFSYLEFPVIKDRQKVFDRYWNHFFTEDLKTDTAYEIMHKLIWSCSEEELTRLWYKNNLYTFMSTPTMMRLLRGVFAKTESFRNPNAVPDNIQAEMDLIWAYTNDFVFYNHAYTERINRLVHDRRKSVIVIDTDSNMINIEPWVDFLKDNVWTQSGSTMDDDNLTYASVNCIAFLVTHMVRSLLAKYCKDCNVLDRMASRINMKNEFYYAKMLLANVKKRYAALTKLQEGKEIKVGSKKELDVKGYDFRKAGVNEEISAKLFDILLTCIMRPDEVSVSRILSKLDFIEKDIIQSLKQGKRTYLLRMNCKVAAAYSKPESMGAYLAPLLWNAVYPENEIMVPDKLDVVILRGVKEPEILALKDKYPDEVERIEKYIFHGPLGERFRNKGLVYLALPNTGDDIPEMWWEFIDINKTVARNLGTFEPVMAALNIPMITSGKEYKYFGNILDI
;
A
#
# COMPACT_ATOMS: atom_id res chain seq x y z
N MET A 1 16.93 -15.93 7.29
CA MET A 1 17.68 -17.21 7.23
C MET A 1 17.87 -17.71 8.65
N PRO A 2 17.54 -18.94 8.97
CA PRO A 2 17.97 -19.50 10.25
C PRO A 2 19.48 -19.60 10.24
N LEU A 3 20.13 -18.92 11.18
CA LEU A 3 21.59 -18.89 11.32
C LEU A 3 22.09 -20.19 12.01
N ASP A 4 21.70 -21.32 11.50
CA ASP A 4 22.14 -22.62 11.99
C ASP A 4 23.15 -23.19 10.99
N ARG A 5 24.39 -23.36 11.44
CA ARG A 5 25.51 -23.88 10.63
C ARG A 5 25.20 -25.24 9.99
N ALA A 6 24.46 -26.11 10.66
CA ALA A 6 24.07 -27.42 10.15
C ALA A 6 23.01 -27.33 9.02
N LYS A 7 22.39 -26.18 8.86
CA LYS A 7 21.31 -25.90 7.88
C LYS A 7 21.75 -24.93 6.78
N VAL A 8 22.99 -24.43 6.79
CA VAL A 8 23.53 -23.65 5.67
C VAL A 8 23.87 -24.60 4.55
N ASP A 9 22.85 -25.02 3.84
CA ASP A 9 22.98 -25.67 2.57
C ASP A 9 23.36 -24.61 1.53
N ASN A 10 24.59 -24.67 1.04
CA ASN A 10 25.08 -23.78 0.00
C ASN A 10 24.25 -23.84 -1.28
N SER A 11 23.51 -24.94 -1.52
CA SER A 11 22.64 -25.07 -2.69
C SER A 11 21.56 -24.01 -2.74
N MET A 12 20.93 -23.68 -1.63
CA MET A 12 19.90 -22.61 -1.56
C MET A 12 20.49 -21.23 -1.81
N LEU A 13 21.71 -20.97 -1.34
CA LEU A 13 22.39 -19.70 -1.57
C LEU A 13 22.83 -19.56 -3.02
N ILE A 14 23.37 -20.64 -3.59
CA ILE A 14 23.74 -20.71 -5.00
C ILE A 14 22.50 -20.53 -5.88
N GLN A 15 21.40 -21.21 -5.58
CA GLN A 15 20.17 -21.10 -6.32
C GLN A 15 19.58 -19.71 -6.22
N GLY A 16 19.58 -19.08 -5.03
CA GLY A 16 19.18 -17.70 -4.85
C GLY A 16 20.03 -16.73 -5.66
N TRP A 17 21.35 -16.92 -5.68
CA TRP A 17 22.26 -16.14 -6.51
C TRP A 17 21.99 -16.32 -8.01
N ILE A 18 21.74 -17.56 -8.47
CA ILE A 18 21.36 -17.84 -9.86
C ILE A 18 20.08 -17.08 -10.22
N GLU A 19 19.02 -17.13 -9.39
CA GLU A 19 17.77 -16.42 -9.65
C GLU A 19 17.97 -14.91 -9.79
N ASP A 20 18.77 -14.29 -8.91
CA ASP A 20 19.08 -12.86 -9.00
C ASP A 20 19.83 -12.53 -10.28
N CYS A 21 20.85 -13.32 -10.59
CA CYS A 21 21.63 -13.13 -11.81
C CYS A 21 20.79 -13.33 -13.08
N VAL A 22 19.85 -14.28 -13.11
CA VAL A 22 18.95 -14.49 -14.26
C VAL A 22 18.14 -13.24 -14.55
N VAL A 23 17.59 -12.59 -13.51
CA VAL A 23 16.85 -11.34 -13.67
C VAL A 23 17.70 -10.23 -14.31
N ASP A 24 18.93 -10.06 -13.82
CA ASP A 24 19.85 -9.04 -14.32
C ASP A 24 20.33 -9.36 -15.74
N PHE A 25 20.68 -10.62 -16.02
CA PHE A 25 21.10 -11.05 -17.36
C PHE A 25 19.98 -10.92 -18.38
N LYS A 26 18.73 -11.23 -18.02
CA LYS A 26 17.56 -11.01 -18.90
C LYS A 26 17.33 -9.55 -19.22
N ARG A 27 17.58 -8.66 -18.27
CA ARG A 27 17.50 -7.22 -18.50
C ARG A 27 18.61 -6.72 -19.44
N LEU A 28 19.82 -7.23 -19.26
CA LEU A 28 20.99 -6.84 -20.08
C LEU A 28 21.00 -7.50 -21.46
N TYR A 29 20.51 -8.74 -21.55
CA TYR A 29 20.55 -9.58 -22.75
C TYR A 29 19.17 -10.21 -23.01
N PRO A 30 18.16 -9.42 -23.45
CA PRO A 30 16.76 -9.89 -23.57
C PRO A 30 16.60 -11.11 -24.50
N ASN A 31 17.45 -11.22 -25.51
CA ASN A 31 17.40 -12.27 -26.54
C ASN A 31 18.11 -13.57 -26.11
N LEU A 32 18.83 -13.58 -24.98
CA LEU A 32 19.51 -14.77 -24.51
C LEU A 32 18.50 -15.73 -23.87
N PRO A 33 18.40 -17.01 -24.32
CA PRO A 33 17.48 -17.97 -23.71
C PRO A 33 17.78 -18.18 -22.22
N GLU A 34 16.77 -18.12 -21.39
CA GLU A 34 16.90 -18.27 -19.94
C GLU A 34 17.58 -19.57 -19.53
N LYS A 35 17.29 -20.66 -20.24
CA LYS A 35 17.93 -21.96 -20.02
C LYS A 35 19.45 -21.88 -20.17
N VAL A 36 19.96 -21.10 -21.12
CA VAL A 36 21.40 -20.91 -21.33
C VAL A 36 22.00 -20.11 -20.17
N ILE A 37 21.31 -19.05 -19.75
CA ILE A 37 21.75 -18.23 -18.60
C ILE A 37 21.86 -19.12 -17.35
N ARG A 38 20.81 -19.87 -17.03
CA ARG A 38 20.76 -20.76 -15.86
C ARG A 38 21.87 -21.83 -15.89
N GLN A 39 22.05 -22.46 -17.03
CA GLN A 39 23.10 -23.48 -17.17
C GLN A 39 24.48 -22.86 -16.97
N THR A 40 24.78 -21.74 -17.62
CA THR A 40 26.05 -21.03 -17.46
C THR A 40 26.33 -20.64 -16.01
N LEU A 41 25.31 -20.10 -15.31
CA LEU A 41 25.46 -19.72 -13.91
C LEU A 41 25.65 -20.94 -12.99
N ALA A 42 24.97 -22.05 -13.28
CA ALA A 42 25.16 -23.31 -12.56
C ALA A 42 26.56 -23.87 -12.77
N ASP A 43 27.07 -23.82 -14.00
CA ASP A 43 28.42 -24.28 -14.34
C ASP A 43 29.48 -23.38 -13.67
N VAL A 44 29.28 -22.06 -13.62
CA VAL A 44 30.13 -21.12 -12.86
C VAL A 44 30.11 -21.45 -11.38
N ALA A 45 28.94 -21.66 -10.78
CA ALA A 45 28.82 -22.04 -9.37
C ALA A 45 29.53 -23.37 -9.08
N ALA A 46 29.37 -24.37 -9.94
CA ALA A 46 30.01 -25.66 -9.82
C ALA A 46 31.53 -25.59 -9.97
N SER A 47 32.04 -24.71 -10.85
CA SER A 47 33.50 -24.52 -11.07
C SER A 47 34.19 -23.86 -9.88
N HIS A 48 33.48 -23.08 -9.07
CA HIS A 48 34.02 -22.42 -7.87
C HIS A 48 33.89 -23.28 -6.59
N GLY A 49 33.25 -24.45 -6.69
CA GLY A 49 33.01 -25.33 -5.56
C GLY A 49 31.96 -24.75 -4.60
N HIS A 50 31.88 -25.35 -3.40
CA HIS A 50 30.96 -24.89 -2.34
C HIS A 50 31.46 -23.62 -1.61
N ASP A 51 32.53 -23.00 -2.09
CA ASP A 51 33.20 -21.87 -1.47
C ASP A 51 32.74 -20.55 -2.13
N VAL A 52 31.48 -20.19 -1.91
CA VAL A 52 30.93 -18.93 -2.41
C VAL A 52 31.67 -17.77 -1.74
N ARG A 53 32.33 -16.94 -2.56
CA ARG A 53 33.03 -15.76 -2.09
C ARG A 53 32.08 -14.63 -1.79
N ALA A 54 32.27 -13.99 -0.64
CA ALA A 54 31.56 -12.78 -0.26
C ALA A 54 32.58 -11.63 -0.19
N VAL A 55 32.09 -10.43 -0.51
CA VAL A 55 32.86 -9.20 -0.33
C VAL A 55 32.19 -8.38 0.75
N ILE A 56 32.92 -8.03 1.80
CA ILE A 56 32.45 -7.09 2.81
C ILE A 56 33.12 -5.75 2.53
N CYS A 57 32.30 -4.73 2.25
CA CYS A 57 32.75 -3.35 2.10
C CYS A 57 32.67 -2.63 3.44
N ASN A 58 33.67 -1.84 3.77
CA ASN A 58 33.66 -0.97 4.94
C ASN A 58 32.99 0.37 4.55
N ASP A 59 32.02 0.84 5.37
CA ASP A 59 31.29 2.09 5.15
C ASP A 59 32.14 3.36 5.31
N TYR A 60 33.31 3.24 5.94
CA TYR A 60 34.21 4.37 6.22
C TYR A 60 35.40 4.46 5.27
N ASP A 61 35.64 3.43 4.46
CA ASP A 61 36.76 3.34 3.57
C ASP A 61 36.39 2.46 2.37
N ASP A 62 35.98 3.12 1.30
CA ASP A 62 35.53 2.46 0.07
C ASP A 62 36.60 1.57 -0.56
N ASP A 63 37.88 1.78 -0.18
CA ASP A 63 39.02 0.98 -0.66
C ASP A 63 39.21 -0.31 0.17
N LEU A 64 38.56 -0.44 1.33
CA LEU A 64 38.71 -1.63 2.17
C LEU A 64 37.65 -2.68 1.82
N MET A 65 37.96 -3.48 0.79
CA MET A 65 37.16 -4.65 0.44
C MET A 65 37.80 -5.91 1.07
N LEU A 66 37.04 -6.54 1.99
CA LEU A 66 37.45 -7.83 2.55
C LEU A 66 36.83 -8.95 1.70
N TYR A 67 37.69 -9.67 1.01
CA TYR A 67 37.33 -10.90 0.29
C TYR A 67 37.34 -12.08 1.26
N CYS A 68 36.21 -12.73 1.41
CA CYS A 68 36.04 -13.84 2.35
C CYS A 68 35.09 -14.90 1.76
N THR A 69 35.08 -16.07 2.39
CA THR A 69 34.09 -17.09 2.05
C THR A 69 32.76 -16.80 2.76
N LEU A 70 31.64 -17.23 2.20
CA LEU A 70 30.37 -17.09 2.84
C LEU A 70 30.33 -17.78 4.21
N LEU A 71 31.01 -18.91 4.35
CA LEU A 71 31.18 -19.62 5.62
C LEU A 71 31.91 -18.78 6.67
N SER A 72 32.99 -18.06 6.27
CA SER A 72 33.68 -17.16 7.20
C SER A 72 32.87 -15.97 7.62
N VAL A 73 32.01 -15.44 6.73
CA VAL A 73 31.00 -14.40 7.08
C VAL A 73 30.01 -14.95 8.08
N TYR A 74 29.51 -16.16 7.84
CA TYR A 74 28.58 -16.83 8.76
C TYR A 74 29.19 -17.00 10.15
N ASP A 75 30.41 -17.56 10.23
CA ASP A 75 31.15 -17.75 11.50
C ASP A 75 31.38 -16.41 12.22
N TRP A 76 31.71 -15.35 11.46
CA TRP A 76 31.86 -14.01 11.99
C TRP A 76 30.52 -13.47 12.56
N ILE A 77 29.42 -13.64 11.83
CA ILE A 77 28.06 -13.26 12.31
C ILE A 77 27.73 -14.00 13.60
N GLN A 78 27.99 -15.30 13.67
CA GLN A 78 27.75 -16.11 14.88
C GLN A 78 28.57 -15.62 16.07
N LYS A 79 29.82 -15.26 15.84
CA LYS A 79 30.75 -14.80 16.87
C LYS A 79 30.47 -13.37 17.34
N LYS A 80 30.19 -12.47 16.42
CA LYS A 80 30.07 -11.02 16.70
C LYS A 80 28.62 -10.58 16.95
N LYS A 81 27.63 -11.37 16.50
CA LYS A 81 26.21 -11.08 16.62
C LYS A 81 25.84 -9.67 16.13
N PRO A 82 26.29 -9.22 14.94
CA PRO A 82 25.87 -7.95 14.40
C PRO A 82 24.36 -7.98 14.12
N ILE A 83 23.71 -6.81 14.11
CA ILE A 83 22.34 -6.70 13.64
C ILE A 83 22.36 -6.72 12.12
N LEU A 84 21.47 -7.54 11.52
CA LEU A 84 21.37 -7.73 10.07
C LEU A 84 20.27 -6.84 9.49
N GLY A 85 20.61 -6.00 8.53
CA GLY A 85 19.63 -5.30 7.68
C GLY A 85 19.16 -6.18 6.52
N GLY A 86 17.93 -5.94 6.02
CA GLY A 86 17.33 -6.74 4.96
C GLY A 86 18.06 -6.69 3.61
N ASN A 87 18.94 -5.74 3.41
CA ASN A 87 19.83 -5.60 2.24
C ASN A 87 21.25 -6.17 2.44
N GLY A 88 21.50 -6.86 3.56
CA GLY A 88 22.82 -7.42 3.89
C GLY A 88 23.75 -6.46 4.63
N THR A 89 23.32 -5.26 5.01
CA THR A 89 24.13 -4.34 5.84
C THR A 89 24.22 -4.86 7.27
N PHE A 90 25.42 -4.78 7.87
CA PHE A 90 25.67 -5.14 9.25
C PHE A 90 25.77 -3.90 10.14
N PHE A 91 25.03 -3.92 11.25
CA PHE A 91 25.10 -2.87 12.26
C PHE A 91 25.74 -3.39 13.55
N ARG A 92 26.39 -2.48 14.29
CA ARG A 92 26.94 -2.82 15.59
C ARG A 92 25.85 -3.23 16.56
N ASP A 93 26.20 -4.11 17.47
CA ASP A 93 25.37 -4.48 18.59
C ASP A 93 24.95 -3.22 19.40
N GLN A 94 23.66 -3.12 19.68
CA GLN A 94 23.07 -1.97 20.37
C GLN A 94 23.53 -1.80 21.81
N ASP A 95 24.06 -2.84 22.44
CA ASP A 95 24.68 -2.76 23.77
C ASP A 95 26.07 -2.12 23.74
N LYS A 96 26.73 -2.18 22.56
CA LYS A 96 28.09 -1.62 22.36
C LYS A 96 28.06 -0.20 21.81
N ALA A 97 27.01 0.16 21.09
CA ALA A 97 26.89 1.50 20.50
C ALA A 97 25.43 1.89 20.32
N SER A 98 25.04 3.02 20.88
CA SER A 98 23.73 3.64 20.65
C SER A 98 23.87 4.84 19.71
N SER A 99 22.98 4.95 18.75
CA SER A 99 22.92 6.12 17.87
C SER A 99 22.18 7.27 18.54
N PRO A 100 22.74 8.48 18.61
CA PRO A 100 22.00 9.67 19.08
C PRO A 100 20.73 9.92 18.28
N ILE A 101 20.74 9.62 16.98
CA ILE A 101 19.60 9.77 16.08
C ILE A 101 18.46 8.82 16.47
N ALA A 102 18.77 7.59 16.87
CA ALA A 102 17.77 6.64 17.36
C ALA A 102 17.04 7.22 18.59
N ASN A 103 17.74 7.85 19.50
CA ASN A 103 17.15 8.50 20.68
C ASN A 103 16.24 9.67 20.31
N VAL A 104 16.64 10.49 19.32
CA VAL A 104 15.81 11.59 18.79
C VAL A 104 14.53 11.03 18.17
N ILE A 105 14.63 9.97 17.35
CA ILE A 105 13.47 9.31 16.73
C ILE A 105 12.53 8.77 17.80
N LEU A 106 13.06 8.10 18.81
CA LEU A 106 12.27 7.53 19.90
C LEU A 106 11.54 8.61 20.70
N GLY A 107 12.21 9.73 20.99
CA GLY A 107 11.58 10.89 21.63
C GLY A 107 10.43 11.48 20.79
N ARG A 108 10.60 11.56 19.48
CA ARG A 108 9.55 12.03 18.56
C ARG A 108 8.39 11.04 18.43
N ILE A 109 8.65 9.72 18.44
CA ILE A 109 7.60 8.70 18.46
C ILE A 109 6.78 8.80 19.76
N ALA A 110 7.44 8.97 20.91
CA ALA A 110 6.77 9.16 22.19
C ALA A 110 5.90 10.42 22.20
N ALA A 111 6.43 11.55 21.74
CA ALA A 111 5.69 12.81 21.62
C ALA A 111 4.47 12.67 20.69
N ARG A 112 4.62 11.99 19.54
CA ARG A 112 3.51 11.72 18.62
C ARG A 112 2.40 10.92 19.30
N LYS A 113 2.74 9.88 20.05
CA LYS A 113 1.76 9.07 20.78
C LYS A 113 1.03 9.89 21.86
N ALA A 114 1.74 10.78 22.56
CA ALA A 114 1.14 11.68 23.52
C ALA A 114 0.14 12.64 22.83
N PHE A 115 0.50 13.25 21.71
CA PHE A 115 -0.41 14.10 20.94
C PHE A 115 -1.63 13.34 20.40
N GLN A 116 -1.46 12.10 19.95
CA GLN A 116 -2.60 11.26 19.53
C GLN A 116 -3.55 10.97 20.70
N LYS A 117 -2.99 10.62 21.87
CA LYS A 117 -3.78 10.35 23.06
C LYS A 117 -4.57 11.59 23.50
N GLU A 118 -3.92 12.76 23.50
CA GLU A 118 -4.56 14.03 23.87
C GLU A 118 -5.64 14.40 22.84
N ARG A 119 -5.34 14.33 21.54
CA ARG A 119 -6.32 14.55 20.47
C ARG A 119 -7.59 13.71 20.67
N ASP A 120 -7.44 12.43 21.04
CA ASP A 120 -8.56 11.49 21.13
C ASP A 120 -9.46 11.74 22.35
N THR A 121 -9.08 12.67 23.25
CA THR A 121 -9.92 13.13 24.37
C THR A 121 -10.91 14.25 23.96
N TRP A 122 -10.68 14.89 22.81
CA TRP A 122 -11.45 16.04 22.34
C TRP A 122 -12.46 15.65 21.25
N ASP A 123 -13.53 16.43 21.13
CA ASP A 123 -14.49 16.28 20.04
C ASP A 123 -13.81 16.57 18.68
N GLN A 124 -14.17 15.82 17.64
CA GLN A 124 -13.52 15.88 16.33
C GLN A 124 -13.67 17.23 15.61
N ASP A 125 -14.71 17.99 15.95
CA ASP A 125 -14.97 19.31 15.39
C ASP A 125 -14.39 20.46 16.24
N SER A 126 -13.72 20.13 17.37
CA SER A 126 -13.09 21.12 18.25
C SER A 126 -11.75 21.66 17.71
N TYR A 127 -11.39 22.86 18.14
CA TYR A 127 -10.08 23.46 17.86
C TYR A 127 -8.94 22.60 18.44
N GLU A 128 -9.11 22.09 19.65
CA GLU A 128 -8.15 21.27 20.36
C GLU A 128 -7.86 19.97 19.60
N TYR A 129 -8.88 19.32 19.08
CA TYR A 129 -8.70 18.14 18.21
C TYR A 129 -7.84 18.49 16.99
N ALA A 130 -8.18 19.57 16.28
CA ALA A 130 -7.44 20.02 15.10
C ALA A 130 -5.97 20.38 15.43
N TYR A 131 -5.73 21.03 16.56
CA TYR A 131 -4.40 21.40 17.05
C TYR A 131 -3.55 20.15 17.33
N PHE A 132 -4.04 19.20 18.12
CA PHE A 132 -3.28 17.99 18.44
C PHE A 132 -3.12 17.06 17.22
N ASP A 133 -4.07 17.06 16.29
CA ASP A 133 -3.94 16.35 15.03
C ASP A 133 -2.83 16.95 14.13
N MET A 134 -2.69 18.27 14.10
CA MET A 134 -1.60 18.96 13.44
C MET A 134 -0.24 18.61 14.09
N MET A 135 -0.15 18.66 15.42
CA MET A 135 1.08 18.35 16.16
C MET A 135 1.56 16.92 15.95
N GLN A 136 0.64 15.93 15.96
CA GLN A 136 1.02 14.54 15.70
C GLN A 136 1.45 14.33 14.24
N LYS A 137 0.84 15.03 13.28
CA LYS A 137 1.24 15.01 11.86
C LYS A 137 2.62 15.61 11.65
N GLU A 138 2.91 16.74 12.30
CA GLU A 138 4.23 17.37 12.27
C GLU A 138 5.30 16.42 12.83
N ALA A 139 5.04 15.77 13.96
CA ALA A 139 5.94 14.78 14.53
C ALA A 139 6.20 13.62 13.56
N LYS A 140 5.15 13.13 12.86
CA LYS A 140 5.28 12.09 11.83
C LYS A 140 6.16 12.53 10.66
N ILE A 141 5.98 13.77 10.18
CA ILE A 141 6.79 14.32 9.08
C ILE A 141 8.26 14.38 9.49
N LYS A 142 8.57 14.88 10.69
CA LYS A 142 9.94 14.95 11.21
C LYS A 142 10.60 13.58 11.32
N ILE A 143 9.90 12.56 11.83
CA ILE A 143 10.40 11.17 11.89
C ILE A 143 10.73 10.63 10.49
N ASN A 144 9.83 10.82 9.53
CA ASN A 144 10.03 10.32 8.17
C ASN A 144 11.13 11.08 7.41
N SER A 145 11.31 12.39 7.70
CA SER A 145 12.35 13.22 7.07
C SER A 145 13.76 12.79 7.48
N ILE A 146 13.95 12.32 8.72
CA ILE A 146 15.25 11.83 9.18
C ILE A 146 15.72 10.66 8.31
N TYR A 147 14.84 9.71 8.05
CA TYR A 147 15.15 8.60 7.14
C TYR A 147 15.52 9.08 5.73
N GLY A 148 14.69 9.97 5.16
CA GLY A 148 14.95 10.53 3.83
C GLY A 148 16.27 11.29 3.74
N SER A 149 16.68 11.94 4.82
CA SER A 149 17.93 12.67 4.91
C SER A 149 19.17 11.78 4.77
N PHE A 150 19.14 10.53 5.27
CA PHE A 150 20.24 9.58 5.06
C PHE A 150 20.46 9.25 3.58
N GLY A 151 19.43 9.31 2.75
CA GLY A 151 19.54 9.10 1.31
C GLY A 151 19.92 10.35 0.49
N THR A 152 20.11 11.51 1.14
CA THR A 152 20.37 12.78 0.48
C THR A 152 21.85 13.15 0.56
N THR A 153 22.55 13.19 -0.55
CA THR A 153 24.00 13.40 -0.64
C THR A 153 24.50 14.71 -0.03
N SER A 154 23.65 15.75 0.02
CA SER A 154 23.97 17.03 0.64
C SER A 154 23.78 17.08 2.16
N PHE A 155 23.26 16.01 2.77
CA PHE A 155 23.04 15.95 4.21
C PHE A 155 24.32 15.51 4.93
N GLN A 156 24.66 16.17 6.04
CA GLN A 156 25.90 15.90 6.81
C GLN A 156 26.03 14.47 7.31
N LEU A 157 24.89 13.79 7.54
CA LEU A 157 24.85 12.39 8.00
C LEU A 157 24.41 11.46 6.87
N TYR A 158 24.70 11.83 5.62
CA TYR A 158 24.45 10.97 4.47
C TYR A 158 25.08 9.61 4.67
N ASN A 159 24.27 8.55 4.55
CA ASN A 159 24.71 7.18 4.62
C ASN A 159 23.76 6.30 3.80
N TYR A 160 24.17 6.01 2.59
CA TYR A 160 23.38 5.22 1.64
C TYR A 160 23.01 3.84 2.20
N TYR A 161 23.97 3.16 2.87
CA TYR A 161 23.74 1.81 3.38
C TYR A 161 22.69 1.78 4.49
N THR A 162 22.68 2.77 5.36
CA THR A 162 21.64 2.91 6.40
C THR A 162 20.25 3.17 5.78
N ALA A 163 20.17 4.03 4.76
CA ALA A 163 18.92 4.28 4.04
C ALA A 163 18.43 3.02 3.31
N ALA A 164 19.33 2.34 2.60
CA ALA A 164 19.03 1.10 1.88
C ALA A 164 18.66 -0.05 2.83
N ALA A 165 19.33 -0.17 3.99
CA ALA A 165 19.00 -1.16 5.01
C ALA A 165 17.59 -0.95 5.59
N THR A 166 17.21 0.31 5.85
CA THR A 166 15.88 0.64 6.38
C THR A 166 14.79 0.21 5.41
N THR A 167 14.92 0.56 4.11
CA THR A 167 13.95 0.17 3.08
C THR A 167 13.96 -1.34 2.82
N GLY A 168 15.14 -1.95 2.68
CA GLY A 168 15.25 -3.40 2.44
C GLY A 168 14.68 -4.23 3.59
N THR A 169 14.87 -3.80 4.85
CA THR A 169 14.26 -4.46 6.01
C THR A 169 12.74 -4.31 6.00
N ALA A 170 12.22 -3.10 5.75
CA ALA A 170 10.78 -2.87 5.65
C ALA A 170 10.15 -3.72 4.54
N GLN A 171 10.79 -3.79 3.37
CA GLN A 171 10.36 -4.63 2.26
C GLN A 171 10.35 -6.12 2.62
N SER A 172 11.37 -6.61 3.31
CA SER A 172 11.43 -8.01 3.76
C SER A 172 10.31 -8.34 4.73
N LEU A 173 10.06 -7.45 5.70
CA LEU A 173 9.01 -7.62 6.71
C LEU A 173 7.61 -7.65 6.08
N ILE A 174 7.30 -6.66 5.22
CA ILE A 174 5.97 -6.57 4.61
C ILE A 174 5.72 -7.74 3.64
N SER A 175 6.76 -8.22 2.94
CA SER A 175 6.66 -9.38 2.06
C SER A 175 6.41 -10.66 2.85
N ALA A 176 7.14 -10.86 3.95
CA ALA A 176 6.96 -12.02 4.82
C ALA A 176 5.54 -12.05 5.40
N THR A 177 4.99 -10.90 5.82
CA THR A 177 3.61 -10.82 6.30
C THR A 177 2.60 -11.11 5.21
N ALA A 178 2.78 -10.59 4.00
CA ALA A 178 1.88 -10.85 2.87
C ALA A 178 1.83 -12.33 2.47
N ILE A 179 2.99 -13.00 2.41
CA ILE A 179 3.08 -14.43 2.13
C ILE A 179 2.38 -15.25 3.23
N SER A 180 2.60 -14.86 4.48
CA SER A 180 1.97 -15.54 5.61
C SER A 180 0.44 -15.37 5.60
N PHE A 181 -0.07 -14.21 5.20
CA PHE A 181 -1.52 -14.00 5.03
C PHE A 181 -2.10 -14.87 3.91
N GLU A 182 -1.43 -14.94 2.76
CA GLU A 182 -1.86 -15.80 1.65
C GLU A 182 -1.87 -17.27 2.04
N ALA A 183 -0.83 -17.74 2.71
CA ALA A 183 -0.74 -19.13 3.18
C ALA A 183 -1.82 -19.45 4.23
N PHE A 184 -2.05 -18.55 5.17
CA PHE A 184 -2.93 -18.75 6.31
C PHE A 184 -4.41 -18.57 5.98
N LEU A 185 -4.76 -17.44 5.35
CA LEU A 185 -6.16 -17.07 5.14
C LEU A 185 -6.78 -17.72 3.90
N SER A 186 -5.98 -18.04 2.87
CA SER A 186 -6.50 -18.51 1.59
C SER A 186 -5.96 -19.88 1.16
N ASP A 187 -5.12 -20.51 1.97
CA ASP A 187 -4.43 -21.77 1.63
C ASP A 187 -3.73 -21.66 0.26
N ASN A 188 -3.13 -20.50 -0.01
CA ASN A 188 -2.55 -20.15 -1.31
C ASN A 188 -1.01 -20.24 -1.31
N ALA A 189 -0.44 -21.05 -0.44
CA ALA A 189 0.99 -21.37 -0.49
C ALA A 189 1.27 -22.29 -1.68
N LYS A 190 2.39 -22.03 -2.39
CA LYS A 190 2.89 -22.89 -3.46
C LYS A 190 4.40 -23.06 -3.28
N PHE A 191 4.86 -24.30 -3.37
CA PHE A 191 6.28 -24.59 -3.45
C PHE A 191 6.79 -24.31 -4.86
N LYS A 192 7.97 -23.72 -4.96
CA LYS A 192 8.64 -23.38 -6.24
C LYS A 192 9.79 -24.33 -6.55
N SER A 193 10.15 -25.19 -5.60
CA SER A 193 11.13 -26.27 -5.79
C SER A 193 10.89 -27.39 -4.77
N ILE A 194 11.45 -28.56 -5.06
CA ILE A 194 11.43 -29.68 -4.11
C ILE A 194 12.24 -29.35 -2.84
N ASP A 195 13.32 -28.57 -2.96
CA ASP A 195 14.14 -28.16 -1.82
C ASP A 195 13.37 -27.23 -0.86
N GLU A 196 12.48 -26.40 -1.40
CA GLU A 196 11.60 -25.57 -0.59
C GLU A 196 10.64 -26.44 0.22
N PHE A 197 10.06 -27.48 -0.38
CA PHE A 197 9.25 -28.47 0.34
C PHE A 197 10.06 -29.21 1.39
N VAL A 198 11.25 -29.68 1.09
CA VAL A 198 12.12 -30.38 2.04
C VAL A 198 12.49 -29.48 3.22
N THR A 199 12.76 -28.23 2.96
CA THR A 199 13.06 -27.23 4.02
C THR A 199 11.81 -26.98 4.89
N PHE A 200 10.65 -26.81 4.27
CA PHE A 200 9.38 -26.67 4.98
C PHE A 200 9.09 -27.92 5.83
N PHE A 201 9.22 -29.11 5.25
CA PHE A 201 9.00 -30.38 5.93
C PHE A 201 9.89 -30.52 7.17
N ARG A 202 11.19 -30.28 7.04
CA ARG A 202 12.14 -30.29 8.16
C ARG A 202 11.77 -29.31 9.27
N ASN A 203 11.32 -28.10 8.90
CA ASN A 203 10.91 -27.09 9.88
C ASN A 203 9.65 -27.51 10.67
N ILE A 204 8.77 -28.31 10.09
CA ILE A 204 7.55 -28.80 10.76
C ILE A 204 7.86 -30.02 11.63
N THR A 205 8.71 -30.93 11.16
CA THR A 205 9.00 -32.21 11.81
C THR A 205 10.07 -32.14 12.90
N ASN A 206 11.03 -31.18 12.82
CA ASN A 206 12.14 -31.03 13.78
C ASN A 206 11.76 -30.22 15.04
N ARG A 207 10.54 -30.35 15.53
CA ARG A 207 10.12 -29.65 16.73
C ARG A 207 10.46 -30.44 17.99
N ASP A 208 11.22 -29.82 18.90
CA ASP A 208 11.70 -30.48 20.12
C ASP A 208 10.62 -30.59 21.22
N THR A 209 9.67 -29.64 21.28
CA THR A 209 8.63 -29.61 22.32
C THR A 209 7.25 -29.40 21.75
N TYR A 210 6.30 -30.15 22.23
CA TYR A 210 4.89 -30.04 21.93
C TYR A 210 4.13 -29.55 23.17
N THR A 211 3.56 -28.35 23.11
CA THR A 211 2.97 -27.68 24.27
C THR A 211 1.52 -28.09 24.51
N PHE A 212 0.81 -28.54 23.47
CA PHE A 212 -0.59 -28.96 23.57
C PHE A 212 -0.76 -30.44 23.27
N SER A 213 -1.68 -31.08 24.01
CA SER A 213 -2.14 -32.39 23.64
C SER A 213 -2.98 -32.33 22.38
N TYR A 214 -2.41 -32.72 21.26
CA TYR A 214 -3.14 -32.85 19.99
C TYR A 214 -4.18 -33.99 20.05
N LEU A 215 -4.27 -34.74 21.14
CA LEU A 215 -5.33 -35.72 21.37
C LEU A 215 -6.73 -35.10 21.45
N GLU A 216 -6.82 -33.78 21.70
CA GLU A 216 -8.09 -33.04 21.62
C GLU A 216 -8.50 -32.71 20.16
N PHE A 217 -7.62 -32.95 19.20
CA PHE A 217 -7.87 -32.73 17.78
C PHE A 217 -7.88 -34.08 17.03
N PRO A 218 -8.60 -34.19 15.90
CA PRO A 218 -8.54 -35.37 15.08
C PRO A 218 -7.10 -35.66 14.64
N VAL A 219 -6.55 -36.79 15.08
CA VAL A 219 -5.20 -37.25 14.71
C VAL A 219 -5.24 -37.80 13.30
N ILE A 220 -4.30 -37.36 12.49
CA ILE A 220 -4.18 -37.79 11.09
C ILE A 220 -3.21 -38.97 11.02
N LYS A 221 -3.74 -40.15 10.59
CA LYS A 221 -2.98 -41.38 10.41
C LYS A 221 -2.78 -41.74 8.92
N ASP A 222 -3.62 -41.19 8.07
CA ASP A 222 -3.65 -41.48 6.65
C ASP A 222 -2.56 -40.67 5.92
N ARG A 223 -1.45 -41.34 5.60
CA ARG A 223 -0.30 -40.78 4.88
C ARG A 223 -0.66 -40.36 3.47
N GLN A 224 -1.51 -41.19 2.80
CA GLN A 224 -1.91 -40.88 1.43
C GLN A 224 -2.70 -39.58 1.37
N LYS A 225 -3.61 -39.38 2.31
CA LYS A 225 -4.39 -38.11 2.41
C LYS A 225 -3.50 -36.89 2.57
N VAL A 226 -2.45 -36.97 3.40
CA VAL A 226 -1.49 -35.87 3.57
C VAL A 226 -0.68 -35.67 2.31
N PHE A 227 -0.20 -36.77 1.68
CA PHE A 227 0.55 -36.73 0.42
C PHE A 227 -0.27 -36.07 -0.67
N ASP A 228 -1.50 -36.53 -0.92
CA ASP A 228 -2.38 -36.01 -1.97
C ASP A 228 -2.67 -34.51 -1.80
N ARG A 229 -2.86 -34.05 -0.55
CA ARG A 229 -3.03 -32.65 -0.27
C ARG A 229 -1.83 -31.83 -0.72
N TYR A 230 -0.62 -32.22 -0.31
CA TYR A 230 0.59 -31.49 -0.68
C TYR A 230 0.85 -31.58 -2.18
N TRP A 231 0.76 -32.76 -2.76
CA TRP A 231 1.02 -33.01 -4.17
C TRP A 231 0.07 -32.26 -5.09
N ASN A 232 -1.23 -32.32 -4.80
CA ASN A 232 -2.23 -31.72 -5.68
C ASN A 232 -2.45 -30.24 -5.44
N HIS A 233 -2.24 -29.75 -4.21
CA HIS A 233 -2.56 -28.36 -3.85
C HIS A 233 -1.35 -27.44 -3.79
N PHE A 234 -0.22 -27.88 -3.20
CA PHE A 234 0.93 -27.02 -2.96
C PHE A 234 2.02 -27.13 -4.03
N PHE A 235 2.01 -28.18 -4.85
CA PHE A 235 2.94 -28.34 -5.98
C PHE A 235 2.33 -27.80 -7.28
N THR A 236 3.14 -27.02 -8.02
CA THR A 236 2.80 -26.62 -9.39
C THR A 236 3.09 -27.75 -10.37
N GLU A 237 2.45 -27.77 -11.54
CA GLU A 237 2.57 -28.89 -12.50
C GLU A 237 4.02 -29.09 -13.00
N ASP A 238 4.78 -28.00 -13.13
CA ASP A 238 6.20 -28.03 -13.51
C ASP A 238 7.12 -28.66 -12.45
N LEU A 239 6.67 -28.75 -11.20
CA LEU A 239 7.40 -29.40 -10.10
C LEU A 239 7.04 -30.86 -9.93
N LYS A 240 5.97 -31.36 -10.54
CA LYS A 240 5.50 -32.74 -10.42
C LYS A 240 6.36 -33.68 -11.26
N THR A 241 7.61 -33.85 -10.87
CA THR A 241 8.56 -34.79 -11.47
C THR A 241 8.61 -36.09 -10.67
N ASP A 242 9.08 -37.20 -11.31
CA ASP A 242 9.25 -38.50 -10.65
C ASP A 242 10.18 -38.35 -9.40
N THR A 243 11.26 -37.62 -9.54
CA THR A 243 12.19 -37.35 -8.42
C THR A 243 11.51 -36.62 -7.26
N ALA A 244 10.70 -35.60 -7.54
CA ALA A 244 9.94 -34.89 -6.52
C ALA A 244 8.92 -35.78 -5.83
N TYR A 245 8.24 -36.64 -6.62
CA TYR A 245 7.31 -37.63 -6.10
C TYR A 245 7.99 -38.59 -5.12
N GLU A 246 9.12 -39.19 -5.52
CA GLU A 246 9.86 -40.14 -4.68
C GLU A 246 10.35 -39.50 -3.37
N ILE A 247 10.93 -38.30 -3.45
CA ILE A 247 11.40 -37.58 -2.27
C ILE A 247 10.24 -37.29 -1.32
N MET A 248 9.15 -36.71 -1.83
CA MET A 248 8.00 -36.36 -1.01
C MET A 248 7.34 -37.60 -0.40
N HIS A 249 7.18 -38.67 -1.18
CA HIS A 249 6.64 -39.94 -0.70
C HIS A 249 7.48 -40.47 0.45
N LYS A 250 8.81 -40.59 0.24
CA LYS A 250 9.73 -41.09 1.27
C LYS A 250 9.65 -40.29 2.57
N LEU A 251 9.59 -38.94 2.48
CA LEU A 251 9.50 -38.08 3.64
C LEU A 251 8.16 -38.27 4.40
N ILE A 252 7.03 -38.25 3.69
CA ILE A 252 5.72 -38.38 4.33
C ILE A 252 5.52 -39.79 4.92
N TRP A 253 6.04 -40.86 4.28
CA TRP A 253 5.95 -42.20 4.82
C TRP A 253 6.85 -42.45 6.04
N SER A 254 7.87 -41.63 6.22
CA SER A 254 8.72 -41.68 7.43
C SER A 254 8.10 -40.96 8.66
N CYS A 255 7.01 -40.21 8.47
CA CYS A 255 6.39 -39.44 9.55
C CYS A 255 5.71 -40.31 10.62
N SER A 256 5.82 -39.87 11.85
CA SER A 256 4.92 -40.27 12.94
C SER A 256 3.50 -39.72 12.75
N GLU A 257 2.51 -40.26 13.46
CA GLU A 257 1.13 -39.72 13.44
C GLU A 257 1.08 -38.25 13.91
N GLU A 258 1.96 -37.87 14.83
CA GLU A 258 2.08 -36.50 15.31
C GLU A 258 2.58 -35.54 14.19
N GLU A 259 3.64 -35.93 13.48
CA GLU A 259 4.19 -35.15 12.38
C GLU A 259 3.19 -35.04 11.22
N LEU A 260 2.48 -36.12 10.88
CA LEU A 260 1.40 -36.10 9.90
C LEU A 260 0.27 -35.15 10.29
N THR A 261 -0.11 -35.14 11.57
CA THR A 261 -1.14 -34.25 12.11
C THR A 261 -0.71 -32.78 12.00
N ARG A 262 0.54 -32.47 12.35
CA ARG A 262 1.10 -31.13 12.16
C ARG A 262 1.13 -30.70 10.71
N LEU A 263 1.59 -31.57 9.82
CA LEU A 263 1.61 -31.29 8.39
C LEU A 263 0.20 -31.02 7.85
N TRP A 264 -0.78 -31.80 8.28
CA TRP A 264 -2.17 -31.68 7.84
C TRP A 264 -2.78 -30.30 8.19
N TYR A 265 -2.60 -29.82 9.40
CA TYR A 265 -3.17 -28.57 9.87
C TYR A 265 -2.32 -27.35 9.50
N LYS A 266 -1.06 -27.55 9.08
CA LYS A 266 -0.15 -26.46 8.77
C LYS A 266 -0.66 -25.58 7.63
N ASN A 267 -0.69 -24.26 7.89
CA ASN A 267 -1.16 -23.24 6.93
C ASN A 267 -2.57 -23.48 6.37
N ASN A 268 -3.39 -24.22 7.10
CA ASN A 268 -4.77 -24.50 6.71
C ASN A 268 -5.75 -24.11 7.80
N LEU A 269 -6.09 -22.85 7.85
CA LEU A 269 -7.00 -22.34 8.87
C LEU A 269 -8.40 -22.95 8.75
N TYR A 270 -8.93 -23.16 7.54
CA TYR A 270 -10.25 -23.78 7.35
C TYR A 270 -10.32 -25.18 7.94
N THR A 271 -9.36 -26.06 7.62
CA THR A 271 -9.29 -27.41 8.17
C THR A 271 -9.16 -27.37 9.69
N PHE A 272 -8.34 -26.45 10.21
CA PHE A 272 -8.11 -26.30 11.64
C PHE A 272 -9.35 -25.77 12.37
N MET A 273 -9.95 -24.70 11.88
CA MET A 273 -11.16 -24.10 12.47
C MET A 273 -12.38 -25.02 12.42
N SER A 274 -12.43 -25.94 11.46
CA SER A 274 -13.51 -26.93 11.33
C SER A 274 -13.37 -28.12 12.31
N THR A 275 -12.32 -28.18 13.14
CA THR A 275 -12.20 -29.23 14.14
C THR A 275 -13.23 -29.07 15.26
N PRO A 276 -13.70 -30.18 15.90
CA PRO A 276 -14.71 -30.09 16.95
C PRO A 276 -14.32 -29.16 18.10
N THR A 277 -13.06 -29.17 18.50
CA THR A 277 -12.56 -28.30 19.58
C THR A 277 -12.61 -26.84 19.22
N MET A 278 -12.14 -26.46 18.02
CA MET A 278 -12.17 -25.07 17.56
C MET A 278 -13.59 -24.56 17.37
N MET A 279 -14.47 -25.39 16.78
CA MET A 279 -15.89 -25.06 16.63
C MET A 279 -16.58 -24.82 17.97
N ARG A 280 -16.27 -25.63 18.98
CA ARG A 280 -16.79 -25.43 20.35
C ARG A 280 -16.31 -24.10 20.95
N LEU A 281 -15.03 -23.78 20.84
CA LEU A 281 -14.45 -22.53 21.36
C LEU A 281 -15.05 -21.31 20.63
N LEU A 282 -15.13 -21.34 19.31
CA LEU A 282 -15.72 -20.24 18.53
C LEU A 282 -17.19 -20.03 18.88
N ARG A 283 -17.99 -21.09 19.03
CA ARG A 283 -19.39 -20.98 19.49
C ARG A 283 -19.47 -20.36 20.87
N GLY A 284 -18.53 -20.73 21.77
CA GLY A 284 -18.42 -20.11 23.09
C GLY A 284 -18.17 -18.61 23.05
N VAL A 285 -17.30 -18.15 22.12
CA VAL A 285 -17.05 -16.73 21.90
C VAL A 285 -18.35 -16.01 21.48
N PHE A 286 -19.04 -16.51 20.45
CA PHE A 286 -20.24 -15.85 19.92
C PHE A 286 -21.46 -15.96 20.85
N ALA A 287 -21.55 -17.00 21.68
CA ALA A 287 -22.61 -17.13 22.67
C ALA A 287 -22.47 -16.15 23.85
N LYS A 288 -21.24 -15.75 24.17
CA LYS A 288 -20.93 -14.91 25.34
C LYS A 288 -20.77 -13.43 25.01
N THR A 289 -20.49 -13.06 23.77
CA THR A 289 -20.25 -11.67 23.40
C THR A 289 -21.47 -11.03 22.74
N GLU A 290 -21.75 -9.80 23.13
CA GLU A 290 -22.75 -8.95 22.45
C GLU A 290 -22.07 -8.10 21.36
N SER A 291 -20.78 -7.82 21.50
CA SER A 291 -19.99 -7.02 20.56
C SER A 291 -18.50 -7.28 20.75
N PHE A 292 -17.79 -7.47 19.64
CA PHE A 292 -16.33 -7.54 19.63
C PHE A 292 -15.80 -6.57 18.57
N ARG A 293 -15.56 -5.31 18.96
CA ARG A 293 -15.23 -4.22 18.02
C ARG A 293 -13.75 -3.91 17.88
N ASN A 294 -12.89 -4.44 18.76
CA ASN A 294 -11.46 -4.18 18.74
C ASN A 294 -10.64 -5.43 19.01
N PRO A 295 -9.89 -5.98 18.04
CA PRO A 295 -9.08 -7.18 18.24
C PRO A 295 -7.89 -6.97 19.21
N ASN A 296 -7.53 -5.70 19.49
CA ASN A 296 -6.48 -5.36 20.45
C ASN A 296 -7.00 -5.15 21.88
N ALA A 297 -8.31 -5.18 22.06
CA ALA A 297 -8.99 -5.06 23.35
C ALA A 297 -10.14 -6.09 23.38
N VAL A 298 -9.76 -7.35 23.61
CA VAL A 298 -10.72 -8.46 23.68
C VAL A 298 -11.59 -8.27 24.92
N PRO A 299 -12.93 -8.42 24.82
CA PRO A 299 -13.81 -8.39 25.99
C PRO A 299 -13.45 -9.46 27.02
N ASP A 300 -13.45 -9.09 28.31
CA ASP A 300 -13.02 -9.97 29.42
C ASP A 300 -13.80 -11.29 29.46
N ASN A 301 -15.09 -11.27 29.10
CA ASN A 301 -15.96 -12.45 29.15
C ASN A 301 -15.64 -13.50 28.07
N ILE A 302 -14.83 -13.17 27.06
CA ILE A 302 -14.40 -14.11 26.00
C ILE A 302 -12.88 -14.26 25.93
N GLN A 303 -12.13 -13.58 26.82
CA GLN A 303 -10.67 -13.58 26.77
C GLN A 303 -10.08 -15.00 26.86
N ALA A 304 -10.61 -15.82 27.74
CA ALA A 304 -10.12 -17.19 27.95
C ALA A 304 -10.28 -18.06 26.68
N GLU A 305 -11.43 -17.98 25.99
CA GLU A 305 -11.67 -18.69 24.75
C GLU A 305 -10.74 -18.19 23.65
N MET A 306 -10.57 -16.86 23.53
CA MET A 306 -9.71 -16.25 22.51
C MET A 306 -8.24 -16.63 22.73
N ASP A 307 -7.78 -16.69 23.98
CA ASP A 307 -6.42 -17.13 24.33
C ASP A 307 -6.19 -18.60 23.99
N LEU A 308 -7.17 -19.47 24.23
CA LEU A 308 -7.10 -20.88 23.83
C LEU A 308 -7.13 -21.05 22.31
N ILE A 309 -8.00 -20.33 21.61
CA ILE A 309 -8.04 -20.32 20.14
C ILE A 309 -6.67 -19.91 19.58
N TRP A 310 -6.08 -18.86 20.13
CA TRP A 310 -4.74 -18.43 19.75
C TRP A 310 -3.67 -19.48 20.08
N ALA A 311 -3.68 -20.03 21.26
CA ALA A 311 -2.68 -21.01 21.69
C ALA A 311 -2.66 -22.22 20.77
N TYR A 312 -3.82 -22.82 20.48
CA TYR A 312 -3.93 -23.92 19.52
C TYR A 312 -3.54 -23.50 18.11
N THR A 313 -3.98 -22.34 17.65
CA THR A 313 -3.65 -21.83 16.31
C THR A 313 -2.13 -21.60 16.16
N ASN A 314 -1.50 -21.04 17.20
CA ASN A 314 -0.05 -20.83 17.20
C ASN A 314 0.71 -22.17 17.19
N ASP A 315 0.24 -23.16 17.92
CA ASP A 315 0.90 -24.44 18.00
C ASP A 315 0.80 -25.25 16.70
N PHE A 316 -0.40 -25.35 16.11
CA PHE A 316 -0.63 -26.19 14.94
C PHE A 316 -0.36 -25.48 13.62
N VAL A 317 -0.77 -24.22 13.49
CA VAL A 317 -0.77 -23.52 12.20
C VAL A 317 0.47 -22.66 12.02
N PHE A 318 0.85 -21.86 13.03
CA PHE A 318 1.91 -20.85 12.87
C PHE A 318 3.29 -21.29 13.27
N TYR A 319 3.42 -22.39 13.97
CA TYR A 319 4.73 -22.86 14.38
C TYR A 319 5.70 -22.98 13.17
N ASN A 320 6.89 -22.41 13.31
CA ASN A 320 7.94 -22.42 12.28
C ASN A 320 7.52 -21.85 10.91
N HIS A 321 6.96 -20.64 10.89
CA HIS A 321 6.83 -19.91 9.63
C HIS A 321 8.20 -19.76 8.95
N ALA A 322 8.29 -20.29 7.73
CA ALA A 322 9.39 -19.98 6.82
C ALA A 322 9.02 -18.71 6.04
N TYR A 323 9.79 -17.65 6.21
CA TYR A 323 9.67 -16.42 5.43
C TYR A 323 10.98 -16.16 4.71
N THR A 324 11.20 -16.84 3.64
CA THR A 324 12.36 -16.67 2.79
C THR A 324 12.00 -16.10 1.42
N GLU A 325 10.72 -15.80 1.21
CA GLU A 325 10.21 -15.31 -0.06
C GLU A 325 10.68 -13.89 -0.33
N ARG A 326 11.15 -13.65 -1.54
CA ARG A 326 11.57 -12.33 -1.99
C ARG A 326 10.37 -11.53 -2.50
N ILE A 327 10.41 -10.21 -2.38
CA ILE A 327 9.41 -9.29 -2.94
C ILE A 327 9.11 -9.58 -4.40
N ASN A 328 10.12 -9.93 -5.19
CA ASN A 328 9.97 -10.21 -6.62
C ASN A 328 9.00 -11.37 -6.90
N ARG A 329 8.87 -12.34 -6.00
CA ARG A 329 7.92 -13.44 -6.14
C ARG A 329 6.49 -13.01 -5.89
N LEU A 330 6.25 -12.13 -4.91
CA LEU A 330 4.91 -11.60 -4.61
C LEU A 330 4.28 -10.85 -5.78
N VAL A 331 5.07 -10.20 -6.61
CA VAL A 331 4.58 -9.45 -7.79
C VAL A 331 3.97 -10.37 -8.84
N HIS A 332 4.47 -11.61 -8.93
CA HIS A 332 4.05 -12.59 -9.93
C HIS A 332 3.02 -13.60 -9.40
N ASP A 333 2.79 -13.64 -8.09
CA ASP A 333 1.84 -14.56 -7.48
C ASP A 333 0.41 -14.00 -7.55
N ARG A 334 -0.53 -14.85 -8.00
CA ARG A 334 -1.96 -14.52 -7.95
C ARG A 334 -2.45 -14.64 -6.51
N ARG A 335 -2.58 -13.50 -5.84
CA ARG A 335 -3.03 -13.41 -4.47
C ARG A 335 -4.56 -13.49 -4.38
N LYS A 336 -5.06 -14.14 -3.31
CA LYS A 336 -6.49 -14.30 -3.02
C LYS A 336 -6.93 -13.46 -1.83
N SER A 337 -6.08 -13.34 -0.81
CA SER A 337 -6.38 -12.62 0.42
C SER A 337 -5.72 -11.25 0.49
N VAL A 338 -4.45 -11.12 0.09
CA VAL A 338 -3.74 -9.83 0.16
C VAL A 338 -4.06 -8.99 -1.06
N ILE A 339 -4.89 -7.98 -0.89
CA ILE A 339 -5.37 -7.12 -1.99
C ILE A 339 -4.35 -6.03 -2.31
N VAL A 340 -3.87 -5.31 -1.28
CA VAL A 340 -2.93 -4.19 -1.42
C VAL A 340 -1.79 -4.35 -0.43
N ILE A 341 -0.58 -4.07 -0.89
CA ILE A 341 0.63 -3.93 -0.08
C ILE A 341 1.12 -2.50 -0.25
N ASP A 342 1.22 -1.75 0.83
CA ASP A 342 1.75 -0.38 0.80
C ASP A 342 2.73 -0.15 1.94
N THR A 343 3.98 0.01 1.61
CA THR A 343 5.12 0.40 2.46
C THR A 343 5.22 -0.36 3.80
N ASP A 344 4.26 -0.21 4.70
CA ASP A 344 4.21 -0.71 6.08
C ASP A 344 2.86 -1.35 6.45
N SER A 345 1.98 -1.57 5.47
CA SER A 345 0.64 -2.12 5.68
C SER A 345 0.22 -3.12 4.60
N ASN A 346 -0.60 -4.08 5.01
CA ASN A 346 -1.30 -5.00 4.12
C ASN A 346 -2.81 -4.80 4.27
N MET A 347 -3.52 -4.72 3.14
CA MET A 347 -4.98 -4.82 3.11
C MET A 347 -5.37 -6.23 2.70
N ILE A 348 -6.12 -6.89 3.56
CA ILE A 348 -6.48 -8.30 3.41
C ILE A 348 -7.99 -8.45 3.26
N ASN A 349 -8.43 -9.29 2.33
CA ASN A 349 -9.81 -9.72 2.23
C ASN A 349 -10.06 -10.86 3.21
N ILE A 350 -10.98 -10.65 4.13
CA ILE A 350 -11.41 -11.63 5.13
C ILE A 350 -12.90 -12.00 5.00
N GLU A 351 -13.58 -11.54 3.95
CA GLU A 351 -15.00 -11.85 3.69
C GLU A 351 -15.28 -13.35 3.73
N PRO A 352 -14.52 -14.25 3.06
CA PRO A 352 -14.77 -15.69 3.14
C PRO A 352 -14.71 -16.25 4.56
N TRP A 353 -13.96 -15.60 5.45
CA TRP A 353 -13.88 -15.98 6.87
C TRP A 353 -15.06 -15.49 7.68
N VAL A 354 -15.56 -14.30 7.38
CA VAL A 354 -16.78 -13.75 7.99
C VAL A 354 -17.96 -14.65 7.63
N ASP A 355 -18.10 -15.00 6.35
CA ASP A 355 -19.12 -15.91 5.87
C ASP A 355 -19.01 -17.31 6.51
N PHE A 356 -17.81 -17.87 6.57
CA PHE A 356 -17.57 -19.14 7.26
C PHE A 356 -18.02 -19.11 8.71
N LEU A 357 -17.72 -18.06 9.47
CA LEU A 357 -18.13 -17.92 10.87
C LEU A 357 -19.64 -17.72 11.00
N LYS A 358 -20.25 -16.93 10.13
CA LYS A 358 -21.71 -16.74 10.10
C LYS A 358 -22.43 -18.06 9.84
N ASP A 359 -22.04 -18.80 8.82
CA ASP A 359 -22.74 -20.00 8.36
C ASP A 359 -22.54 -21.23 9.27
N ASN A 360 -21.33 -21.41 9.83
CA ASN A 360 -20.95 -22.64 10.50
C ASN A 360 -20.85 -22.53 12.02
N VAL A 361 -20.70 -21.34 12.56
CA VAL A 361 -20.45 -21.13 13.98
C VAL A 361 -21.61 -20.41 14.65
N TRP A 362 -21.99 -19.27 14.13
CA TRP A 362 -22.98 -18.39 14.74
C TRP A 362 -24.35 -19.01 14.83
N THR A 363 -24.84 -19.63 13.77
CA THR A 363 -26.16 -20.28 13.73
C THR A 363 -26.37 -21.33 14.83
N GLN A 364 -25.26 -21.89 15.33
CA GLN A 364 -25.24 -22.92 16.38
C GLN A 364 -24.75 -22.41 17.75
N SER A 365 -24.44 -21.11 17.85
CA SER A 365 -23.92 -20.51 19.09
C SER A 365 -25.02 -20.09 20.07
N GLY A 366 -26.25 -19.90 19.59
CA GLY A 366 -27.35 -19.31 20.37
C GLY A 366 -27.17 -17.79 20.60
N SER A 367 -26.34 -17.13 19.85
CA SER A 367 -26.10 -15.68 19.92
C SER A 367 -27.35 -14.89 19.57
N THR A 368 -27.55 -13.77 20.26
CA THR A 368 -28.63 -12.78 20.00
C THR A 368 -28.13 -11.51 19.31
N MET A 369 -26.86 -11.49 18.85
CA MET A 369 -26.29 -10.35 18.13
C MET A 369 -27.09 -10.06 16.85
N ASP A 370 -27.26 -8.77 16.55
CA ASP A 370 -27.69 -8.32 15.22
C ASP A 370 -26.59 -8.55 14.17
N ASP A 371 -26.91 -8.41 12.91
CA ASP A 371 -25.99 -8.72 11.79
C ASP A 371 -24.74 -7.81 11.78
N ASP A 372 -24.87 -6.55 12.16
CA ASP A 372 -23.73 -5.62 12.24
C ASP A 372 -22.77 -6.03 13.36
N ASN A 373 -23.27 -6.29 14.56
CA ASN A 373 -22.45 -6.75 15.69
C ASN A 373 -21.83 -8.11 15.41
N LEU A 374 -22.55 -9.01 14.77
CA LEU A 374 -22.02 -10.31 14.33
C LEU A 374 -20.88 -10.13 13.33
N THR A 375 -21.06 -9.24 12.36
CA THR A 375 -20.01 -8.92 11.38
C THR A 375 -18.78 -8.36 12.05
N TYR A 376 -18.94 -7.40 12.99
CA TYR A 376 -17.81 -6.84 13.73
C TYR A 376 -17.12 -7.90 14.61
N ALA A 377 -17.84 -8.73 15.28
CA ALA A 377 -17.29 -9.81 16.09
C ALA A 377 -16.51 -10.82 15.24
N SER A 378 -17.05 -11.21 14.08
CA SER A 378 -16.39 -12.12 13.12
C SER A 378 -15.10 -11.51 12.55
N VAL A 379 -15.16 -10.27 12.08
CA VAL A 379 -13.99 -9.52 11.59
C VAL A 379 -12.90 -9.46 12.66
N ASN A 380 -13.27 -9.10 13.89
CA ASN A 380 -12.28 -8.90 14.95
C ASN A 380 -11.77 -10.23 15.54
N CYS A 381 -12.54 -11.30 15.48
CA CYS A 381 -12.06 -12.64 15.82
C CYS A 381 -10.90 -13.06 14.88
N ILE A 382 -11.06 -12.92 13.58
CA ILE A 382 -10.00 -13.21 12.61
C ILE A 382 -8.84 -12.22 12.72
N ALA A 383 -9.13 -10.92 12.88
CA ALA A 383 -8.10 -9.90 13.05
C ALA A 383 -7.24 -10.10 14.30
N PHE A 384 -7.80 -10.64 15.39
CA PHE A 384 -7.06 -11.05 16.58
C PHE A 384 -6.01 -12.11 16.23
N LEU A 385 -6.42 -13.20 15.57
CA LEU A 385 -5.52 -14.28 15.17
C LEU A 385 -4.42 -13.78 14.21
N VAL A 386 -4.80 -12.98 13.22
CA VAL A 386 -3.88 -12.37 12.26
C VAL A 386 -2.87 -11.45 12.95
N THR A 387 -3.31 -10.64 13.91
CA THR A 387 -2.43 -9.75 14.67
C THR A 387 -1.40 -10.53 15.48
N HIS A 388 -1.83 -11.60 16.14
CA HIS A 388 -0.92 -12.46 16.91
C HIS A 388 0.05 -13.23 16.02
N MET A 389 -0.40 -13.72 14.86
CA MET A 389 0.47 -14.34 13.86
C MET A 389 1.58 -13.38 13.42
N VAL A 390 1.22 -12.15 13.06
CA VAL A 390 2.18 -11.14 12.63
C VAL A 390 3.18 -10.82 13.73
N ARG A 391 2.73 -10.68 14.99
CA ARG A 391 3.63 -10.47 16.11
C ARG A 391 4.64 -11.61 16.28
N SER A 392 4.20 -12.86 16.18
CA SER A 392 5.09 -14.03 16.25
C SER A 392 6.08 -14.07 15.09
N LEU A 393 5.63 -13.76 13.87
CA LEU A 393 6.46 -13.67 12.67
C LEU A 393 7.54 -12.58 12.81
N LEU A 394 7.15 -11.38 13.25
CA LEU A 394 8.06 -10.24 13.44
C LEU A 394 9.07 -10.50 14.56
N ALA A 395 8.64 -11.12 15.67
CA ALA A 395 9.53 -11.50 16.76
C ALA A 395 10.59 -12.52 16.29
N LYS A 396 10.18 -13.51 15.50
CA LYS A 396 11.10 -14.47 14.90
C LYS A 396 12.07 -13.81 13.94
N TYR A 397 11.60 -12.93 13.07
CA TYR A 397 12.45 -12.16 12.16
C TYR A 397 13.50 -11.35 12.93
N CYS A 398 13.09 -10.65 13.98
CA CYS A 398 14.00 -9.90 14.84
C CYS A 398 15.08 -10.78 15.45
N LYS A 399 14.70 -11.95 15.97
CA LYS A 399 15.64 -12.93 16.52
C LYS A 399 16.63 -13.43 15.49
N ASP A 400 16.16 -13.76 14.27
CA ASP A 400 16.99 -14.23 13.18
C ASP A 400 17.96 -13.14 12.67
N CYS A 401 17.60 -11.86 12.83
CA CYS A 401 18.45 -10.71 12.51
C CYS A 401 19.31 -10.22 13.68
N ASN A 402 19.42 -10.96 14.78
CA ASN A 402 20.15 -10.61 16.00
C ASN A 402 19.67 -9.29 16.65
N VAL A 403 18.41 -8.90 16.44
CA VAL A 403 17.82 -7.75 17.15
C VAL A 403 17.56 -8.14 18.61
N LEU A 404 17.97 -7.31 19.54
CA LEU A 404 17.79 -7.56 20.97
C LEU A 404 16.28 -7.61 21.35
N ASP A 405 15.91 -8.52 22.23
CA ASP A 405 14.48 -8.76 22.61
C ASP A 405 13.80 -7.48 23.08
N ARG A 406 14.48 -6.62 23.84
CA ARG A 406 13.96 -5.31 24.29
C ARG A 406 13.64 -4.33 23.14
N MET A 407 14.21 -4.58 21.95
CA MET A 407 13.99 -3.76 20.75
C MET A 407 12.99 -4.43 19.80
N ALA A 408 12.86 -5.74 19.83
CA ALA A 408 11.96 -6.50 18.98
C ALA A 408 10.49 -6.07 19.14
N SER A 409 10.06 -5.72 20.36
CA SER A 409 8.70 -5.21 20.65
C SER A 409 8.34 -3.90 19.94
N ARG A 410 9.34 -3.18 19.40
CA ARG A 410 9.14 -1.93 18.64
C ARG A 410 8.71 -2.18 17.20
N ILE A 411 9.02 -3.37 16.66
CA ILE A 411 8.56 -3.79 15.35
C ILE A 411 7.23 -4.51 15.55
N ASN A 412 6.14 -3.82 15.24
CA ASN A 412 4.79 -4.26 15.53
C ASN A 412 3.86 -3.78 14.41
N MET A 413 2.94 -4.64 13.99
CA MET A 413 1.78 -4.30 13.17
C MET A 413 0.53 -4.57 13.99
N LYS A 414 -0.47 -3.70 13.82
CA LYS A 414 -1.78 -3.83 14.47
C LYS A 414 -2.88 -3.64 13.43
N ASN A 415 -4.07 -4.13 13.73
CA ASN A 415 -5.24 -3.80 12.94
C ASN A 415 -5.59 -2.32 13.15
N GLU A 416 -5.70 -1.56 12.07
CA GLU A 416 -6.06 -0.13 12.12
C GLU A 416 -7.47 0.11 11.58
N PHE A 417 -7.85 -0.57 10.50
CA PHE A 417 -9.11 -0.30 9.80
C PHE A 417 -9.88 -1.57 9.51
N TYR A 418 -11.20 -1.45 9.54
CA TYR A 418 -12.11 -2.35 8.87
C TYR A 418 -12.86 -1.59 7.78
N TYR A 419 -12.67 -2.03 6.56
CA TYR A 419 -13.35 -1.52 5.36
C TYR A 419 -14.44 -2.50 4.93
N ALA A 420 -15.70 -2.05 4.91
CA ALA A 420 -16.81 -2.89 4.48
C ALA A 420 -16.85 -3.08 2.97
N LYS A 421 -16.36 -2.09 2.21
CA LYS A 421 -16.31 -2.12 0.75
C LYS A 421 -15.08 -1.40 0.25
N MET A 422 -14.49 -1.88 -0.85
CA MET A 422 -13.30 -1.28 -1.43
C MET A 422 -13.40 -1.24 -2.97
N LEU A 423 -13.03 -0.11 -3.55
CA LEU A 423 -12.87 0.09 -4.98
C LEU A 423 -11.39 0.31 -5.30
N LEU A 424 -10.82 -0.58 -6.10
CA LEU A 424 -9.42 -0.51 -6.54
C LEU A 424 -9.35 -0.02 -7.98
N ALA A 425 -8.51 0.97 -8.25
CA ALA A 425 -8.17 1.33 -9.62
C ALA A 425 -7.07 0.41 -10.18
N ASN A 426 -7.01 0.28 -11.51
CA ASN A 426 -5.97 -0.49 -12.21
C ASN A 426 -4.57 0.17 -12.14
N VAL A 427 -4.39 1.13 -11.24
CA VAL A 427 -3.16 1.87 -11.01
C VAL A 427 -2.76 1.76 -9.55
N LYS A 428 -1.48 1.46 -9.30
CA LYS A 428 -0.94 1.32 -7.94
C LYS A 428 -1.27 2.53 -7.06
N LYS A 429 -1.58 2.27 -5.78
CA LYS A 429 -1.86 3.29 -4.75
C LYS A 429 -3.10 4.16 -5.01
N ARG A 430 -4.06 3.67 -5.79
CA ARG A 430 -5.35 4.33 -6.00
C ARG A 430 -6.48 3.42 -5.55
N TYR A 431 -7.15 3.82 -4.47
CA TYR A 431 -8.31 3.12 -3.93
C TYR A 431 -9.28 4.06 -3.23
N ALA A 432 -10.51 3.59 -3.09
CA ALA A 432 -11.51 4.16 -2.19
C ALA A 432 -12.06 3.05 -1.31
N ALA A 433 -12.26 3.32 -0.03
CA ALA A 433 -12.71 2.32 0.93
C ALA A 433 -13.75 2.89 1.90
N LEU A 434 -14.84 2.16 2.11
CA LEU A 434 -15.89 2.49 3.06
C LEU A 434 -15.47 2.00 4.45
N THR A 435 -15.10 2.93 5.32
CA THR A 435 -14.59 2.66 6.65
C THR A 435 -15.73 2.45 7.65
N LYS A 436 -15.74 1.30 8.31
CA LYS A 436 -16.69 1.00 9.40
C LYS A 436 -16.04 1.10 10.78
N LEU A 437 -14.79 0.63 10.92
CA LEU A 437 -14.04 0.74 12.16
C LEU A 437 -12.66 1.36 11.91
N GLN A 438 -12.23 2.20 12.82
CA GLN A 438 -10.85 2.71 12.91
C GLN A 438 -10.33 2.53 14.34
N GLU A 439 -9.26 1.75 14.51
CA GLU A 439 -8.66 1.43 15.81
C GLU A 439 -9.71 0.97 16.86
N GLY A 440 -10.68 0.18 16.42
CA GLY A 440 -11.77 -0.35 17.26
C GLY A 440 -12.93 0.62 17.53
N LYS A 441 -12.86 1.86 17.02
CA LYS A 441 -13.95 2.83 17.10
C LYS A 441 -14.80 2.79 15.84
N GLU A 442 -16.10 2.77 16.03
CA GLU A 442 -17.06 2.84 14.92
C GLU A 442 -17.06 4.22 14.26
N ILE A 443 -17.06 4.23 12.94
CA ILE A 443 -17.12 5.44 12.14
C ILE A 443 -18.59 5.80 11.88
N LYS A 444 -18.99 7.00 12.31
CA LYS A 444 -20.34 7.50 12.08
C LYS A 444 -20.61 7.73 10.60
N VAL A 445 -21.79 7.28 10.14
CA VAL A 445 -22.30 7.55 8.78
C VAL A 445 -22.41 9.06 8.57
N GLY A 446 -21.90 9.55 7.44
CA GLY A 446 -21.87 10.97 7.12
C GLY A 446 -20.65 11.73 7.66
N SER A 447 -19.79 11.08 8.45
CA SER A 447 -18.53 11.70 8.91
C SER A 447 -17.49 11.78 7.79
N LYS A 448 -16.53 12.72 7.90
CA LYS A 448 -15.42 12.86 6.96
C LYS A 448 -14.50 11.62 6.88
N LYS A 449 -14.59 10.72 7.87
CA LYS A 449 -13.79 9.49 7.96
C LYS A 449 -14.47 8.28 7.36
N GLU A 450 -15.75 8.38 6.99
CA GLU A 450 -16.54 7.27 6.45
C GLU A 450 -15.93 6.73 5.14
N LEU A 451 -15.39 7.62 4.30
CA LEU A 451 -14.78 7.24 3.04
C LEU A 451 -13.29 7.63 3.02
N ASP A 452 -12.42 6.61 2.99
CA ASP A 452 -10.99 6.79 2.77
C ASP A 452 -10.67 6.72 1.27
N VAL A 453 -10.14 7.81 0.71
CA VAL A 453 -9.81 7.95 -0.71
C VAL A 453 -8.33 8.27 -0.86
N LYS A 454 -7.60 7.39 -1.52
CA LYS A 454 -6.16 7.54 -1.79
C LYS A 454 -5.88 7.58 -3.29
N GLY A 455 -4.98 8.49 -3.67
CA GLY A 455 -4.38 8.53 -5.00
C GLY A 455 -5.29 8.94 -6.16
N TYR A 456 -6.60 9.11 -5.97
CA TYR A 456 -7.50 9.58 -7.02
C TYR A 456 -7.30 11.06 -7.33
N ASP A 457 -7.36 11.40 -8.62
CA ASP A 457 -6.97 12.71 -9.12
C ASP A 457 -7.92 13.83 -8.66
N PHE A 458 -9.21 13.54 -8.48
CA PHE A 458 -10.19 14.53 -8.00
C PHE A 458 -9.95 14.98 -6.53
N ARG A 459 -9.06 14.31 -5.79
CA ARG A 459 -8.62 14.69 -4.45
C ARG A 459 -7.32 15.49 -4.42
N LYS A 460 -6.71 15.75 -5.58
CA LYS A 460 -5.47 16.53 -5.66
C LYS A 460 -5.73 18.03 -5.44
N ALA A 461 -4.74 18.68 -4.87
CA ALA A 461 -4.82 20.10 -4.52
C ALA A 461 -5.06 21.06 -5.70
N GLY A 462 -4.86 20.61 -6.95
CA GLY A 462 -5.11 21.39 -8.17
C GLY A 462 -6.54 21.27 -8.74
N VAL A 463 -7.37 20.42 -8.15
CA VAL A 463 -8.78 20.27 -8.57
C VAL A 463 -9.63 21.29 -7.83
N ASN A 464 -10.64 21.78 -8.50
CA ASN A 464 -11.62 22.67 -7.91
C ASN A 464 -12.34 21.98 -6.72
N GLU A 465 -12.51 22.69 -5.61
CA GLU A 465 -13.06 22.14 -4.36
C GLU A 465 -14.54 21.73 -4.51
N GLU A 466 -15.33 22.52 -5.24
CA GLU A 466 -16.75 22.21 -5.54
C GLU A 466 -16.88 20.91 -6.35
N ILE A 467 -16.07 20.79 -7.40
CA ILE A 467 -16.00 19.55 -8.21
C ILE A 467 -15.54 18.37 -7.36
N SER A 468 -14.49 18.54 -6.56
CA SER A 468 -14.00 17.49 -5.66
C SER A 468 -15.10 17.02 -4.72
N ALA A 469 -15.90 17.93 -4.16
CA ALA A 469 -17.01 17.60 -3.27
C ALA A 469 -18.14 16.84 -4.00
N LYS A 470 -18.55 17.30 -5.18
CA LYS A 470 -19.57 16.65 -6.00
C LYS A 470 -19.15 15.24 -6.45
N LEU A 471 -17.92 15.07 -6.90
CA LEU A 471 -17.37 13.76 -7.31
C LEU A 471 -17.22 12.81 -6.11
N PHE A 472 -16.85 13.34 -4.94
CA PHE A 472 -16.80 12.59 -3.70
C PHE A 472 -18.20 12.12 -3.27
N ASP A 473 -19.24 12.96 -3.42
CA ASP A 473 -20.61 12.57 -3.15
C ASP A 473 -21.07 11.43 -4.07
N ILE A 474 -20.75 11.49 -5.37
CA ILE A 474 -21.05 10.40 -6.31
C ILE A 474 -20.37 9.11 -5.84
N LEU A 475 -19.09 9.18 -5.54
CA LEU A 475 -18.33 8.01 -5.08
C LEU A 475 -18.94 7.40 -3.83
N LEU A 476 -19.30 8.22 -2.84
CA LEU A 476 -19.88 7.76 -1.58
C LEU A 476 -21.32 7.22 -1.77
N THR A 477 -22.20 8.01 -2.40
CA THR A 477 -23.64 7.73 -2.39
C THR A 477 -24.12 6.81 -3.51
N CYS A 478 -23.36 6.71 -4.60
CA CYS A 478 -23.75 5.89 -5.76
C CYS A 478 -22.90 4.60 -5.90
N ILE A 479 -21.71 4.55 -5.27
CA ILE A 479 -20.77 3.43 -5.46
C ILE A 479 -20.49 2.72 -4.14
N MET A 480 -20.11 3.46 -3.09
CA MET A 480 -19.58 2.84 -1.88
C MET A 480 -20.67 2.43 -0.87
N ARG A 481 -21.74 3.22 -0.69
CA ARG A 481 -22.83 2.88 0.23
C ARG A 481 -23.79 1.83 -0.29
N PRO A 482 -24.28 1.90 -1.56
CA PRO A 482 -25.22 0.89 -2.06
C PRO A 482 -24.58 -0.48 -2.20
N ASP A 483 -25.33 -1.55 -1.96
CA ASP A 483 -24.89 -2.92 -2.20
C ASP A 483 -24.67 -3.15 -3.70
N GLU A 484 -25.59 -2.66 -4.55
CA GLU A 484 -25.49 -2.70 -5.99
C GLU A 484 -25.20 -1.33 -6.60
N VAL A 485 -24.26 -1.29 -7.54
CA VAL A 485 -23.86 -0.06 -8.23
C VAL A 485 -24.74 0.16 -9.45
N SER A 486 -25.51 1.26 -9.44
CA SER A 486 -26.33 1.67 -10.59
C SER A 486 -25.53 2.61 -11.52
N VAL A 487 -25.16 2.10 -12.68
CA VAL A 487 -24.44 2.86 -13.72
C VAL A 487 -25.25 4.08 -14.18
N SER A 488 -26.56 3.90 -14.43
CA SER A 488 -27.44 5.00 -14.87
C SER A 488 -27.50 6.15 -13.86
N ARG A 489 -27.51 5.85 -12.56
CA ARG A 489 -27.50 6.87 -11.51
C ARG A 489 -26.18 7.65 -11.48
N ILE A 490 -25.06 6.97 -11.67
CA ILE A 490 -23.74 7.63 -11.74
C ILE A 490 -23.68 8.56 -12.94
N LEU A 491 -24.06 8.06 -14.12
CA LEU A 491 -24.05 8.83 -15.37
C LEU A 491 -24.97 10.04 -15.31
N SER A 492 -26.18 9.90 -14.76
CA SER A 492 -27.11 11.03 -14.58
C SER A 492 -26.56 12.12 -13.68
N LYS A 493 -25.88 11.76 -12.58
CA LYS A 493 -25.23 12.76 -11.71
C LYS A 493 -24.05 13.44 -12.40
N LEU A 494 -23.25 12.71 -13.16
CA LEU A 494 -22.12 13.29 -13.92
C LEU A 494 -22.60 14.22 -15.04
N ASP A 495 -23.66 13.86 -15.76
CA ASP A 495 -24.31 14.70 -16.76
C ASP A 495 -24.86 16.03 -16.16
N PHE A 496 -25.47 15.92 -14.96
CA PHE A 496 -25.93 17.10 -14.23
C PHE A 496 -24.76 18.04 -13.89
N ILE A 497 -23.64 17.51 -13.41
CA ILE A 497 -22.44 18.30 -13.10
C ILE A 497 -21.86 18.92 -14.38
N GLU A 498 -21.83 18.18 -15.48
CA GLU A 498 -21.36 18.68 -16.77
C GLU A 498 -22.17 19.89 -17.23
N LYS A 499 -23.49 19.78 -17.20
CA LYS A 499 -24.42 20.87 -17.56
C LYS A 499 -24.26 22.10 -16.66
N ASP A 500 -24.07 21.87 -15.36
CA ASP A 500 -23.86 22.95 -14.38
C ASP A 500 -22.53 23.70 -14.63
N ILE A 501 -21.43 22.97 -14.93
CA ILE A 501 -20.14 23.57 -15.33
C ILE A 501 -20.32 24.42 -16.59
N ILE A 502 -20.96 23.89 -17.63
CA ILE A 502 -21.16 24.58 -18.91
C ILE A 502 -21.98 25.87 -18.69
N GLN A 503 -23.06 25.78 -17.94
CA GLN A 503 -23.92 26.93 -17.66
C GLN A 503 -23.18 28.01 -16.86
N SER A 504 -22.45 27.60 -15.82
CA SER A 504 -21.67 28.50 -14.99
C SER A 504 -20.60 29.25 -15.79
N LEU A 505 -19.84 28.57 -16.64
CA LEU A 505 -18.81 29.19 -17.49
C LEU A 505 -19.39 30.13 -18.56
N LYS A 506 -20.54 29.78 -19.15
CA LYS A 506 -21.27 30.67 -20.09
C LYS A 506 -21.73 31.98 -19.44
N GLN A 507 -21.93 31.98 -18.11
CA GLN A 507 -22.29 33.17 -17.34
C GLN A 507 -21.05 33.87 -16.76
N GLY A 508 -19.84 33.47 -17.14
CA GLY A 508 -18.60 34.05 -16.62
C GLY A 508 -18.32 33.74 -15.15
N LYS A 509 -19.01 32.77 -14.54
CA LYS A 509 -18.81 32.41 -13.14
C LYS A 509 -17.50 31.70 -12.89
N ARG A 510 -16.83 32.01 -11.77
CA ARG A 510 -15.56 31.39 -11.38
C ARG A 510 -15.70 30.03 -10.67
N THR A 511 -16.92 29.58 -10.37
CA THR A 511 -17.23 28.42 -9.48
C THR A 511 -16.46 27.16 -9.85
N TYR A 512 -16.25 26.88 -11.13
CA TYR A 512 -15.64 25.63 -11.62
C TYR A 512 -14.26 25.81 -12.29
N LEU A 513 -13.57 26.90 -12.00
CA LEU A 513 -12.24 27.14 -12.53
C LEU A 513 -11.20 26.18 -11.91
N LEU A 514 -10.13 25.96 -12.64
CA LEU A 514 -9.00 25.17 -12.14
C LEU A 514 -8.22 25.98 -11.11
N ARG A 515 -7.64 25.30 -10.12
CA ARG A 515 -6.71 25.93 -9.18
C ARG A 515 -5.27 25.56 -9.50
N MET A 516 -4.41 26.57 -9.65
CA MET A 516 -2.99 26.37 -9.93
C MET A 516 -2.11 27.03 -8.86
N ASN A 517 -1.04 26.32 -8.45
CA ASN A 517 0.01 26.91 -7.62
C ASN A 517 0.92 27.76 -8.53
N CYS A 518 0.67 29.05 -8.55
CA CYS A 518 1.46 30.01 -9.31
C CYS A 518 2.70 30.40 -8.51
N LYS A 519 3.87 30.36 -9.12
CA LYS A 519 5.17 30.61 -8.49
C LYS A 519 5.99 31.60 -9.32
N VAL A 520 7.04 32.17 -8.69
CA VAL A 520 8.02 33.04 -9.37
C VAL A 520 8.80 32.26 -10.44
N ALA A 521 9.33 32.97 -11.44
CA ALA A 521 10.08 32.36 -12.57
C ALA A 521 11.20 31.41 -12.11
N ALA A 522 11.95 31.78 -11.07
CA ALA A 522 13.06 30.99 -10.54
C ALA A 522 12.66 29.59 -10.00
N ALA A 523 11.37 29.36 -9.74
CA ALA A 523 10.86 28.05 -9.28
C ALA A 523 10.63 27.04 -10.43
N TYR A 524 10.82 27.44 -11.68
CA TYR A 524 10.60 26.61 -12.86
C TYR A 524 11.85 26.50 -13.72
N SER A 525 12.13 25.33 -14.23
CA SER A 525 13.26 25.11 -15.19
C SER A 525 13.03 25.78 -16.56
N LYS A 526 11.76 25.93 -16.97
CA LYS A 526 11.32 26.58 -18.22
C LYS A 526 10.04 27.38 -17.96
N PRO A 527 10.15 28.54 -17.28
CA PRO A 527 8.98 29.34 -16.88
C PRO A 527 8.11 29.74 -18.09
N GLU A 528 8.72 30.06 -19.22
CA GLU A 528 8.04 30.44 -20.45
C GLU A 528 7.10 29.36 -21.03
N SER A 529 7.24 28.12 -20.60
CA SER A 529 6.35 27.01 -21.00
C SER A 529 5.27 26.67 -19.98
N MET A 530 5.31 27.25 -18.78
CA MET A 530 4.46 26.89 -17.66
C MET A 530 3.22 27.79 -17.58
N GLY A 531 2.02 27.19 -17.72
CA GLY A 531 0.75 27.90 -17.58
C GLY A 531 0.60 28.61 -16.24
N ALA A 532 1.05 27.98 -15.14
CA ALA A 532 1.03 28.56 -13.80
C ALA A 532 1.94 29.79 -13.62
N TYR A 533 2.91 30.00 -14.51
CA TYR A 533 3.72 31.23 -14.56
C TYR A 533 3.10 32.29 -15.49
N LEU A 534 2.57 31.86 -16.62
CA LEU A 534 2.04 32.75 -17.66
C LEU A 534 0.68 33.34 -17.34
N ALA A 535 -0.15 32.62 -16.60
CA ALA A 535 -1.49 33.05 -16.25
C ALA A 535 -1.55 34.33 -15.39
N PRO A 536 -0.77 34.47 -14.29
CA PRO A 536 -0.71 35.73 -13.55
C PRO A 536 -0.02 36.85 -14.34
N LEU A 537 0.94 36.56 -15.23
CA LEU A 537 1.57 37.57 -16.09
C LEU A 537 0.54 38.20 -17.01
N LEU A 538 -0.34 37.42 -17.62
CA LEU A 538 -1.42 37.95 -18.45
C LEU A 538 -2.34 38.87 -17.66
N TRP A 539 -2.79 38.44 -16.46
CA TRP A 539 -3.63 39.26 -15.60
C TRP A 539 -2.98 40.58 -15.24
N ASN A 540 -1.75 40.54 -14.74
CA ASN A 540 -1.02 41.74 -14.29
C ASN A 540 -0.73 42.72 -15.39
N ALA A 541 -0.55 42.24 -16.64
CA ALA A 541 -0.41 43.10 -17.81
C ALA A 541 -1.70 43.83 -18.17
N VAL A 542 -2.85 43.18 -17.99
CA VAL A 542 -4.19 43.71 -18.35
C VAL A 542 -4.76 44.58 -17.26
N TYR A 543 -4.63 44.16 -16.00
CA TYR A 543 -5.26 44.75 -14.81
C TYR A 543 -4.20 45.12 -13.77
N PRO A 544 -3.30 46.09 -14.04
CA PRO A 544 -2.19 46.44 -13.14
C PRO A 544 -2.68 47.06 -11.81
N GLU A 545 -3.90 47.60 -11.78
CA GLU A 545 -4.54 48.14 -10.58
C GLU A 545 -4.98 47.02 -9.59
N ASN A 546 -5.05 45.78 -10.03
CA ASN A 546 -5.40 44.61 -9.24
C ASN A 546 -4.36 43.50 -9.44
N GLU A 547 -3.10 43.83 -9.16
CA GLU A 547 -1.96 42.95 -9.41
C GLU A 547 -1.99 41.71 -8.52
N ILE A 548 -1.74 40.53 -9.14
CA ILE A 548 -1.58 39.26 -8.47
C ILE A 548 -0.12 39.08 -8.03
N MET A 549 0.07 38.92 -6.73
CA MET A 549 1.36 38.56 -6.14
C MET A 549 1.57 37.05 -6.12
N VAL A 550 2.74 36.58 -6.53
CA VAL A 550 3.13 35.17 -6.46
C VAL A 550 4.31 34.96 -5.51
N PRO A 551 4.42 33.84 -4.78
CA PRO A 551 3.68 32.59 -4.94
C PRO A 551 2.29 32.61 -4.30
N ASP A 552 1.29 32.12 -5.02
CA ASP A 552 -0.08 31.94 -4.52
C ASP A 552 -0.83 30.79 -5.25
N LYS A 553 -1.95 30.34 -4.68
CA LYS A 553 -2.83 29.36 -5.28
C LYS A 553 -4.06 30.08 -5.87
N LEU A 554 -4.12 30.18 -7.19
CA LEU A 554 -5.06 31.01 -7.91
C LEU A 554 -6.07 30.19 -8.73
N ASP A 555 -7.26 30.74 -8.93
CA ASP A 555 -8.21 30.27 -9.92
C ASP A 555 -7.74 30.66 -11.30
N VAL A 556 -7.81 29.75 -12.27
CA VAL A 556 -7.27 29.95 -13.61
C VAL A 556 -8.34 29.57 -14.64
N VAL A 557 -8.63 30.51 -15.50
CA VAL A 557 -9.49 30.35 -16.70
C VAL A 557 -8.65 29.68 -17.80
N ILE A 558 -9.18 28.63 -18.42
CA ILE A 558 -8.61 28.07 -19.63
C ILE A 558 -9.20 28.82 -20.83
N LEU A 559 -8.33 29.38 -21.66
CA LEU A 559 -8.69 30.05 -22.91
C LEU A 559 -8.38 29.15 -24.12
N ARG A 560 -9.12 29.31 -25.19
CA ARG A 560 -9.01 28.51 -26.43
C ARG A 560 -7.76 28.73 -27.26
N GLY A 561 -6.77 29.47 -26.76
CA GLY A 561 -5.54 29.82 -27.50
C GLY A 561 -5.75 31.06 -28.33
N VAL A 562 -6.24 32.12 -27.70
CA VAL A 562 -6.65 33.40 -28.34
C VAL A 562 -5.47 34.09 -29.01
N LYS A 563 -5.65 34.45 -30.27
CA LYS A 563 -4.62 35.06 -31.07
C LYS A 563 -4.74 36.58 -31.08
N GLU A 564 -3.64 37.23 -31.40
CA GLU A 564 -3.55 38.73 -31.46
C GLU A 564 -4.69 39.38 -32.26
N PRO A 565 -5.04 38.93 -33.51
CA PRO A 565 -6.15 39.53 -34.27
C PRO A 565 -7.49 39.47 -33.54
N GLU A 566 -7.74 38.39 -32.74
CA GLU A 566 -8.99 38.23 -31.98
C GLU A 566 -9.08 39.25 -30.83
N ILE A 567 -7.95 39.54 -30.18
CA ILE A 567 -7.87 40.57 -29.14
C ILE A 567 -8.02 41.96 -29.78
N LEU A 568 -7.36 42.24 -30.90
CA LEU A 568 -7.47 43.52 -31.58
C LEU A 568 -8.90 43.82 -32.02
N ALA A 569 -9.68 42.83 -32.37
CA ALA A 569 -11.10 42.98 -32.75
C ALA A 569 -11.97 43.53 -31.57
N LEU A 570 -11.51 43.46 -30.34
CA LEU A 570 -12.20 43.99 -29.16
C LEU A 570 -11.85 45.44 -28.84
N LYS A 571 -11.01 46.12 -29.65
CA LYS A 571 -10.44 47.42 -29.33
C LYS A 571 -11.50 48.54 -29.15
N ASP A 572 -12.60 48.45 -29.86
CA ASP A 572 -13.71 49.41 -29.70
C ASP A 572 -14.45 49.30 -28.39
N LYS A 573 -14.52 48.07 -27.80
CA LYS A 573 -15.24 47.82 -26.56
C LYS A 573 -14.33 47.89 -25.32
N TYR A 574 -13.06 47.50 -25.44
CA TYR A 574 -12.06 47.42 -24.38
C TYR A 574 -10.73 48.03 -24.78
N PRO A 575 -10.68 49.35 -25.08
CA PRO A 575 -9.49 50.02 -25.68
C PRO A 575 -8.24 49.91 -24.80
N ASP A 576 -8.37 50.13 -23.49
CA ASP A 576 -7.23 50.17 -22.55
C ASP A 576 -6.64 48.73 -22.32
N GLU A 577 -7.49 47.76 -22.15
CA GLU A 577 -7.08 46.32 -21.96
C GLU A 577 -6.41 45.80 -23.21
N VAL A 578 -6.96 46.09 -24.41
CA VAL A 578 -6.39 45.66 -25.67
C VAL A 578 -5.04 46.30 -25.91
N GLU A 579 -4.88 47.62 -25.67
CA GLU A 579 -3.59 48.29 -25.80
C GLU A 579 -2.53 47.67 -24.85
N ARG A 580 -2.89 47.36 -23.60
CA ARG A 580 -1.97 46.73 -22.65
C ARG A 580 -1.58 45.33 -23.12
N ILE A 581 -2.53 44.50 -23.62
CA ILE A 581 -2.24 43.15 -24.11
C ILE A 581 -1.33 43.24 -25.35
N GLU A 582 -1.62 44.13 -26.27
CA GLU A 582 -0.80 44.35 -27.46
C GLU A 582 0.64 44.69 -27.04
N LYS A 583 0.82 45.71 -26.21
CA LYS A 583 2.11 46.24 -25.79
C LYS A 583 2.91 45.27 -24.91
N TYR A 584 2.31 44.72 -23.86
CA TYR A 584 3.05 43.98 -22.83
C TYR A 584 3.07 42.48 -23.05
N ILE A 585 2.08 41.91 -23.76
CA ILE A 585 1.96 40.49 -24.01
C ILE A 585 2.44 40.10 -25.41
N PHE A 586 1.82 40.64 -26.48
CA PHE A 586 2.19 40.25 -27.84
C PHE A 586 3.49 40.90 -28.35
N HIS A 587 3.80 42.10 -27.89
CA HIS A 587 5.06 42.81 -28.21
C HIS A 587 6.03 42.87 -27.01
N GLY A 588 5.70 42.18 -25.89
CA GLY A 588 6.58 42.07 -24.73
C GLY A 588 7.66 40.98 -24.89
N PRO A 589 8.43 40.73 -23.83
CA PRO A 589 9.56 39.78 -23.83
C PRO A 589 9.20 38.35 -24.21
N LEU A 590 7.96 37.92 -23.96
CA LEU A 590 7.44 36.61 -24.36
C LEU A 590 6.51 36.65 -25.57
N GLY A 591 6.52 37.74 -26.34
CA GLY A 591 5.57 38.01 -27.44
C GLY A 591 5.57 36.95 -28.51
N GLU A 592 6.74 36.48 -28.96
CA GLU A 592 6.83 35.42 -29.95
C GLU A 592 6.07 34.17 -29.56
N ARG A 593 6.19 33.76 -28.30
CA ARG A 593 5.47 32.61 -27.76
C ARG A 593 3.96 32.82 -27.76
N PHE A 594 3.49 34.01 -27.34
CA PHE A 594 2.06 34.29 -27.28
C PHE A 594 1.47 34.41 -28.71
N ARG A 595 2.17 34.98 -29.64
CA ARG A 595 1.75 35.00 -31.09
C ARG A 595 1.67 33.57 -31.63
N ASN A 596 2.65 32.71 -31.31
CA ASN A 596 2.69 31.35 -31.82
C ASN A 596 1.62 30.45 -31.19
N LYS A 597 1.47 30.45 -29.87
CA LYS A 597 0.56 29.56 -29.15
C LYS A 597 -0.78 30.17 -28.74
N GLY A 598 -0.90 31.51 -28.77
CA GLY A 598 -2.05 32.24 -28.28
C GLY A 598 -2.10 32.33 -26.74
N LEU A 599 -3.09 33.03 -26.24
CA LEU A 599 -3.40 33.14 -24.81
C LEU A 599 -4.18 31.90 -24.38
N VAL A 600 -3.63 31.12 -23.45
CA VAL A 600 -4.19 29.82 -23.07
C VAL A 600 -4.70 29.83 -21.61
N TYR A 601 -4.09 30.67 -20.77
CA TYR A 601 -4.41 30.70 -19.33
C TYR A 601 -4.47 32.14 -18.84
N LEU A 602 -5.51 32.45 -18.04
CA LEU A 602 -5.69 33.70 -17.34
C LEU A 602 -5.90 33.41 -15.85
N ALA A 603 -5.07 33.93 -14.96
CA ALA A 603 -5.30 33.82 -13.52
C ALA A 603 -6.32 34.88 -13.07
N LEU A 604 -7.06 34.57 -12.01
CA LEU A 604 -7.92 35.53 -11.33
C LEU A 604 -7.38 35.79 -9.93
N PRO A 605 -7.46 37.04 -9.44
CA PRO A 605 -7.08 37.36 -8.06
C PRO A 605 -8.05 36.71 -7.06
N ASN A 606 -7.61 36.54 -5.81
CA ASN A 606 -8.41 35.94 -4.74
C ASN A 606 -9.45 36.93 -4.15
N THR A 607 -9.88 37.96 -4.89
CA THR A 607 -10.91 38.94 -4.51
C THR A 607 -12.33 38.39 -4.52
N GLY A 608 -12.55 37.26 -5.18
CA GLY A 608 -13.87 36.62 -5.27
C GLY A 608 -14.70 37.04 -6.49
N ASP A 609 -14.20 38.00 -7.29
CA ASP A 609 -14.90 38.50 -8.48
C ASP A 609 -14.99 37.43 -9.59
N ASP A 610 -16.09 37.45 -10.35
CA ASP A 610 -16.29 36.59 -11.51
C ASP A 610 -15.33 36.93 -12.66
N ILE A 611 -15.35 36.11 -13.72
CA ILE A 611 -14.50 36.31 -14.90
C ILE A 611 -14.89 37.61 -15.60
N PRO A 612 -13.94 38.51 -15.92
CA PRO A 612 -14.28 39.75 -16.66
C PRO A 612 -14.90 39.44 -18.03
N GLU A 613 -15.93 40.23 -18.39
CA GLU A 613 -16.76 39.99 -19.60
C GLU A 613 -15.95 39.89 -20.87
N MET A 614 -14.85 40.65 -21.00
CA MET A 614 -13.92 40.59 -22.13
C MET A 614 -13.46 39.16 -22.48
N TRP A 615 -13.36 38.27 -21.50
CA TRP A 615 -12.83 36.92 -21.63
C TRP A 615 -13.85 35.86 -21.89
N TRP A 616 -15.15 36.13 -21.74
CA TRP A 616 -16.21 35.09 -21.74
C TRP A 616 -16.25 34.29 -23.04
N GLU A 617 -16.15 34.94 -24.19
CA GLU A 617 -16.18 34.27 -25.50
C GLU A 617 -14.92 33.44 -25.80
N PHE A 618 -13.85 33.65 -25.03
CA PHE A 618 -12.60 32.95 -25.18
C PHE A 618 -12.42 31.76 -24.24
N ILE A 619 -13.37 31.54 -23.33
CA ILE A 619 -13.31 30.43 -22.39
C ILE A 619 -13.38 29.12 -23.18
N ASP A 620 -12.39 28.24 -22.97
CA ASP A 620 -12.40 26.87 -23.46
C ASP A 620 -13.24 26.02 -22.51
N ILE A 621 -14.56 26.07 -22.70
CA ILE A 621 -15.55 25.36 -21.87
C ILE A 621 -15.28 23.86 -21.93
N ASN A 622 -15.08 23.29 -23.12
CA ASN A 622 -14.87 21.87 -23.33
C ASN A 622 -13.63 21.35 -22.56
N LYS A 623 -12.54 22.10 -22.64
CA LYS A 623 -11.31 21.76 -21.95
C LYS A 623 -11.44 21.90 -20.44
N THR A 624 -12.22 22.88 -19.96
CA THR A 624 -12.50 23.06 -18.53
C THR A 624 -13.35 21.91 -17.98
N VAL A 625 -14.39 21.50 -18.71
CA VAL A 625 -15.21 20.31 -18.40
C VAL A 625 -14.32 19.06 -18.35
N ALA A 626 -13.51 18.82 -19.39
CA ALA A 626 -12.62 17.68 -19.48
C ALA A 626 -11.61 17.61 -18.30
N ARG A 627 -11.05 18.77 -17.91
CA ARG A 627 -10.10 18.84 -16.80
C ARG A 627 -10.77 18.55 -15.45
N ASN A 628 -11.99 18.95 -15.25
CA ASN A 628 -12.74 18.69 -14.03
C ASN A 628 -13.25 17.25 -13.96
N LEU A 629 -14.06 16.82 -14.92
CA LEU A 629 -14.69 15.49 -14.91
C LEU A 629 -13.71 14.35 -15.24
N GLY A 630 -12.69 14.59 -16.07
CA GLY A 630 -11.64 13.59 -16.38
C GLY A 630 -10.86 13.12 -15.16
N THR A 631 -10.91 13.87 -14.06
CA THR A 631 -10.33 13.44 -12.78
C THR A 631 -11.04 12.24 -12.16
N PHE A 632 -12.29 11.95 -12.60
CA PHE A 632 -13.10 10.81 -12.14
C PHE A 632 -12.97 9.57 -13.05
N GLU A 633 -12.30 9.70 -14.19
CA GLU A 633 -12.06 8.60 -15.14
C GLU A 633 -11.48 7.34 -14.47
N PRO A 634 -10.49 7.42 -13.56
CA PRO A 634 -9.98 6.22 -12.88
C PRO A 634 -11.01 5.47 -12.04
N VAL A 635 -12.04 6.16 -11.53
CA VAL A 635 -13.17 5.54 -10.82
C VAL A 635 -14.07 4.79 -11.79
N MET A 636 -14.40 5.43 -12.91
CA MET A 636 -15.22 4.83 -13.97
C MET A 636 -14.54 3.61 -14.58
N ALA A 637 -13.23 3.70 -14.84
CA ALA A 637 -12.42 2.60 -15.33
C ALA A 637 -12.38 1.41 -14.35
N ALA A 638 -12.32 1.67 -13.05
CA ALA A 638 -12.36 0.61 -12.02
C ALA A 638 -13.71 -0.12 -11.98
N LEU A 639 -14.77 0.52 -12.44
CA LEU A 639 -16.11 -0.05 -12.58
C LEU A 639 -16.36 -0.69 -13.97
N ASN A 640 -15.34 -0.70 -14.83
CA ASN A 640 -15.45 -1.10 -16.24
C ASN A 640 -16.48 -0.28 -17.04
N ILE A 641 -16.69 0.98 -16.66
CA ILE A 641 -17.59 1.90 -17.37
C ILE A 641 -16.70 2.76 -18.28
N PRO A 642 -16.83 2.63 -19.60
CA PRO A 642 -16.03 3.44 -20.51
C PRO A 642 -16.47 4.91 -20.45
N MET A 643 -15.51 5.83 -20.30
CA MET A 643 -15.73 7.24 -20.55
C MET A 643 -15.46 7.50 -22.04
N ILE A 644 -16.49 7.81 -22.81
CA ILE A 644 -16.33 8.08 -24.24
C ILE A 644 -15.82 9.51 -24.42
N THR A 645 -14.52 9.64 -24.68
CA THR A 645 -13.93 10.90 -25.13
C THR A 645 -13.96 10.94 -26.65
N SER A 646 -14.96 11.57 -27.23
CA SER A 646 -14.87 11.91 -28.65
C SER A 646 -13.90 13.09 -28.82
N GLY A 647 -12.85 12.92 -29.63
CA GLY A 647 -11.67 13.80 -29.67
C GLY A 647 -11.86 15.25 -30.13
N LYS A 648 -13.09 15.77 -30.30
CA LYS A 648 -13.35 17.18 -30.70
C LYS A 648 -14.54 17.85 -30.00
N GLU A 649 -15.49 17.13 -29.45
CA GLU A 649 -16.57 17.68 -28.64
C GLU A 649 -16.73 16.83 -27.38
N TYR A 650 -16.36 17.39 -26.24
CA TYR A 650 -16.47 16.70 -24.96
C TYR A 650 -17.92 16.77 -24.47
N LYS A 651 -18.75 15.92 -25.01
CA LYS A 651 -19.99 15.50 -24.32
C LYS A 651 -19.67 14.18 -23.64
N TYR A 652 -19.19 14.24 -22.42
CA TYR A 652 -18.80 13.03 -21.66
C TYR A 652 -19.99 12.11 -21.43
N PHE A 653 -21.19 12.64 -21.27
CA PHE A 653 -22.32 11.86 -20.80
C PHE A 653 -23.61 12.05 -21.62
N GLY A 654 -23.75 13.13 -22.40
CA GLY A 654 -24.97 13.42 -23.16
C GLY A 654 -25.30 12.41 -24.25
N ASN A 655 -24.32 11.71 -24.81
CA ASN A 655 -24.52 10.74 -25.89
C ASN A 655 -24.71 9.29 -25.39
N ILE A 656 -24.47 9.01 -24.10
CA ILE A 656 -24.65 7.65 -23.52
C ILE A 656 -26.11 7.43 -23.12
N LEU A 657 -26.84 8.49 -22.81
CA LEU A 657 -28.27 8.41 -22.44
C LEU A 657 -29.20 8.41 -23.64
N ASP A 658 -28.69 8.72 -24.84
CA ASP A 658 -29.45 8.70 -26.13
C ASP A 658 -29.33 7.35 -26.87
N ILE A 659 -28.66 6.35 -26.29
CA ILE A 659 -28.61 4.95 -26.72
C ILE A 659 -29.56 4.13 -25.83
#